data_be288cb5cee14bfcd6a79b18b29e93fc
#
_entry.id   be288cb5cee14bfcd6a79b18b29e93fc
#
_cell.length_a   1.000
_cell.length_b   1.000
_cell.length_c   1.000
_cell.angle_alpha   90.00
_cell.angle_beta   90.00
_cell.angle_gamma   90.00
#
_symmetry.space_group_name_H-M   'P 1'
#
loop_
_entity.id
_entity.type
_entity.pdbx_description
1 polymer ?
#
loop_
_entity_poly.entity_id
_entity_poly.type
_entity_poly.pdbx_seq_one_letter_code
_entity_poly.pdbx_strand_id
1 'polypeptide(L)'
;MENFEWAQLNRGKHVIKLVSSVPLDVFQIAAPSHLKGWNRVSVEISDKDQHLSGTSVVNEQGERYRFRRTRRGHFDQIFNFSPGENQIEVAGLNLTSVQIVIRRSSPLKLFKRVATSVILDFLRLGVRRRNLRTVLQIIRARDFKSFQNRLVQRYNQAPLASNVEAGTITPQAWMERFMSLNPDDLLFIDDSIARHQFPSFSFVLINSGGSKNEKVITALNQQLLSVSEALTLEDFDPSLNNHVGEWLVFVDDDIEVHEAATFSLAFHTELHPECLMIIPDSAEKSGDLFTKIRANPPWNLDLILGGEGVGPLLAIHNSVISRIMKTGKDLSKSKNLTEIALTAYGCLGEEAISRLPLVLSTTTEQSEQVLLDTTITEYLREVDERIFISQGLCPRTRRIHWPAADQEPKVSILIPSKDQSDLLERCLYGIYESTNYSNFEVIVIDHQSNEKGALELLEKIDKRDDTKILEFEGNFNFSLMNNIAAESSTGDLLCLLNNDIEVINSDWIQELVSQVSRENVGVVGALLRYPDKSIQHAGLSPNLGSLYGHAHKYFPSGSFGYRNRLAVAHQVAAVTGACLMTSRELWDELGGLNQQLAVAYNDVDYCLKARTSGYQVIWTPFAELIHHESLSRGYDEHPKQRDRLAKESELFVNLWKDFLDDDPAYSPNLTLESTNFSLSDQPRFLPPWRQRL
;
A
#
# COMPACT_ATOMS: atom_id res chain seq x y z
N MET A 1 29.79 24.32 5.12
CA MET A 1 30.23 22.93 4.76
C MET A 1 31.73 22.88 4.97
N GLU A 2 32.20 22.12 5.96
CA GLU A 2 33.62 21.89 6.15
C GLU A 2 34.09 20.99 5.00
N ASN A 3 35.27 21.32 4.43
CA ASN A 3 35.88 20.53 3.36
C ASN A 3 36.43 19.22 3.95
N PHE A 4 35.78 18.12 3.67
CA PHE A 4 36.24 16.78 4.07
C PHE A 4 37.03 16.14 2.93
N GLU A 5 38.25 15.68 3.20
CA GLU A 5 39.08 14.99 2.21
C GLU A 5 39.08 13.47 2.45
N TRP A 6 38.99 12.70 1.36
CA TRP A 6 39.13 11.25 1.39
C TRP A 6 40.58 10.83 1.64
N ALA A 7 40.80 10.09 2.72
CA ALA A 7 42.10 9.47 2.97
C ALA A 7 42.24 8.17 2.12
N GLN A 8 43.20 8.15 1.24
CA GLN A 8 43.56 6.94 0.48
C GLN A 8 44.46 6.03 1.31
N LEU A 9 43.99 4.86 1.70
CA LEU A 9 44.76 3.85 2.40
C LEU A 9 45.22 2.76 1.41
N ASN A 10 46.36 2.09 1.71
CA ASN A 10 46.93 1.05 0.87
C ASN A 10 45.94 0.01 0.34
N ARG A 11 46.06 -0.42 -0.93
CA ARG A 11 45.26 -1.43 -1.65
C ARG A 11 43.85 -0.98 -2.07
N GLY A 12 43.64 0.27 -2.51
CA GLY A 12 42.38 0.72 -3.10
C GLY A 12 41.24 0.80 -2.06
N LYS A 13 41.59 1.12 -0.83
CA LYS A 13 40.63 1.44 0.25
C LYS A 13 40.61 2.96 0.45
N HIS A 14 39.45 3.55 0.32
CA HIS A 14 39.19 4.94 0.64
C HIS A 14 38.38 5.00 1.94
N VAL A 15 38.77 5.87 2.84
CA VAL A 15 38.10 6.06 4.13
C VAL A 15 37.91 7.54 4.36
N ILE A 16 36.73 7.93 4.79
CA ILE A 16 36.45 9.24 5.33
C ILE A 16 35.77 9.09 6.68
N LYS A 17 36.11 9.93 7.62
CA LYS A 17 35.39 10.07 8.88
C LYS A 17 34.83 11.46 8.92
N LEU A 18 33.50 11.54 8.94
CA LEU A 18 32.76 12.79 9.09
C LEU A 18 32.45 13.00 10.56
N VAL A 19 32.77 14.17 11.06
CA VAL A 19 32.48 14.58 12.44
C VAL A 19 31.86 15.96 12.38
N SER A 20 30.74 16.14 13.04
CA SER A 20 30.07 17.43 13.16
C SER A 20 30.06 17.86 14.63
N SER A 21 30.31 19.13 14.89
CA SER A 21 30.17 19.75 16.21
C SER A 21 28.70 19.98 16.61
N VAL A 22 27.79 19.90 15.63
CA VAL A 22 26.34 19.98 15.81
C VAL A 22 25.73 18.70 15.27
N PRO A 23 24.74 18.08 15.94
CA PRO A 23 24.02 16.94 15.41
C PRO A 23 23.40 17.26 14.06
N LEU A 24 23.56 16.36 13.09
CA LEU A 24 22.99 16.48 11.73
C LEU A 24 22.11 15.29 11.42
N ASP A 25 21.03 15.53 10.71
CA ASP A 25 20.13 14.47 10.25
C ASP A 25 20.59 13.84 8.94
N VAL A 26 21.37 14.56 8.15
CA VAL A 26 21.90 14.09 6.87
C VAL A 26 23.33 14.54 6.65
N PHE A 27 24.22 13.59 6.32
CA PHE A 27 25.53 13.85 5.76
C PHE A 27 25.51 13.54 4.26
N GLN A 28 25.94 14.49 3.44
CA GLN A 28 26.15 14.28 2.00
C GLN A 28 27.60 14.53 1.64
N ILE A 29 28.19 13.58 0.88
CA ILE A 29 29.57 13.69 0.44
C ILE A 29 29.73 13.16 -0.99
N ALA A 30 30.49 13.86 -1.81
CA ALA A 30 30.87 13.39 -3.13
C ALA A 30 31.79 12.17 -3.01
N ALA A 31 31.50 11.10 -3.76
CA ALA A 31 32.39 9.95 -3.86
C ALA A 31 33.65 10.36 -4.65
N PRO A 32 34.83 9.74 -4.37
CA PRO A 32 36.05 10.06 -5.12
C PRO A 32 35.85 9.91 -6.65
N SER A 33 36.11 10.96 -7.40
CA SER A 33 35.82 11.05 -8.85
C SER A 33 36.56 10.00 -9.71
N HIS A 34 37.65 9.43 -9.21
CA HIS A 34 38.43 8.40 -9.90
C HIS A 34 37.90 6.98 -9.68
N LEU A 35 36.86 6.79 -8.85
CA LEU A 35 36.28 5.47 -8.65
C LEU A 35 35.49 5.02 -9.88
N LYS A 36 35.83 3.82 -10.38
CA LYS A 36 35.16 3.18 -11.52
C LYS A 36 34.90 1.69 -11.20
N GLY A 37 33.80 1.17 -11.75
CA GLY A 37 33.47 -0.24 -11.64
C GLY A 37 32.94 -0.62 -10.24
N TRP A 38 32.92 -1.93 -9.97
CA TRP A 38 32.31 -2.48 -8.78
C TRP A 38 33.12 -2.20 -7.50
N ASN A 39 32.49 -1.53 -6.56
CA ASN A 39 33.04 -1.20 -5.25
C ASN A 39 32.05 -1.62 -4.15
N ARG A 40 32.62 -1.98 -2.99
CA ARG A 40 31.87 -2.16 -1.75
C ARG A 40 31.96 -0.89 -0.95
N VAL A 41 30.81 -0.29 -0.65
CA VAL A 41 30.67 0.87 0.22
C VAL A 41 30.13 0.36 1.56
N SER A 42 30.81 0.66 2.64
CA SER A 42 30.39 0.33 4.00
C SER A 42 30.32 1.59 4.83
N VAL A 43 29.23 1.79 5.54
CA VAL A 43 29.03 2.91 6.46
C VAL A 43 28.95 2.39 7.88
N GLU A 44 29.68 2.99 8.78
CA GLU A 44 29.77 2.62 10.18
C GLU A 44 29.60 3.88 11.05
N ILE A 45 28.74 3.80 12.05
CA ILE A 45 28.58 4.85 13.06
C ILE A 45 29.53 4.56 14.22
N SER A 46 30.20 5.60 14.69
CA SER A 46 31.16 5.47 15.81
C SER A 46 30.43 5.34 17.16
N ASP A 47 29.26 5.93 17.28
CA ASP A 47 28.45 5.86 18.48
C ASP A 47 27.32 4.81 18.30
N LYS A 48 27.29 3.80 19.20
CA LYS A 48 26.36 2.68 19.09
C LYS A 48 24.91 3.01 19.42
N ASP A 49 24.67 4.16 20.04
CA ASP A 49 23.36 4.62 20.44
C ASP A 49 22.68 5.51 19.40
N GLN A 50 23.41 5.93 18.36
CA GLN A 50 22.87 6.66 17.23
C GLN A 50 22.16 5.75 16.22
N HIS A 51 21.02 6.18 15.74
CA HIS A 51 20.23 5.46 14.74
C HIS A 51 20.44 6.03 13.34
N LEU A 52 20.92 5.19 12.39
CA LEU A 52 20.84 5.51 10.95
C LEU A 52 19.44 5.15 10.44
N SER A 53 18.75 6.12 9.88
CA SER A 53 17.47 5.92 9.21
C SER A 53 17.64 5.40 7.78
N GLY A 54 18.76 5.72 7.13
CA GLY A 54 19.08 5.23 5.80
C GLY A 54 20.46 5.65 5.30
N THR A 55 20.96 4.94 4.32
CA THR A 55 22.19 5.30 3.61
C THR A 55 22.03 4.94 2.14
N SER A 56 22.35 5.86 1.24
CA SER A 56 22.20 5.69 -0.19
C SER A 56 23.40 6.24 -0.98
N VAL A 57 23.57 5.75 -2.20
CA VAL A 57 24.38 6.42 -3.22
C VAL A 57 23.43 7.04 -4.23
N VAL A 58 23.62 8.30 -4.55
CA VAL A 58 22.86 9.03 -5.57
C VAL A 58 23.80 9.27 -6.76
N ASN A 59 23.38 8.87 -7.95
CA ASN A 59 24.15 9.11 -9.19
C ASN A 59 23.81 10.48 -9.79
N GLU A 60 24.52 10.87 -10.86
CA GLU A 60 24.31 12.14 -11.59
C GLU A 60 22.88 12.31 -12.14
N GLN A 61 22.15 11.23 -12.34
CA GLN A 61 20.77 11.23 -12.83
C GLN A 61 19.73 11.32 -11.71
N GLY A 62 20.19 11.45 -10.45
CA GLY A 62 19.32 11.48 -9.28
C GLY A 62 18.81 10.10 -8.83
N GLU A 63 19.24 9.02 -9.48
CA GLU A 63 18.86 7.69 -9.05
C GLU A 63 19.51 7.34 -7.71
N ARG A 64 18.69 6.88 -6.78
CA ARG A 64 19.09 6.61 -5.39
C ARG A 64 19.18 5.10 -5.16
N TYR A 65 20.36 4.63 -4.71
CA TYR A 65 20.65 3.23 -4.41
C TYR A 65 20.89 3.06 -2.91
N ARG A 66 19.97 2.47 -2.19
CA ARG A 66 20.06 2.31 -0.74
C ARG A 66 20.96 1.17 -0.29
N PHE A 67 21.50 1.31 0.93
CA PHE A 67 22.40 0.35 1.54
C PHE A 67 21.64 -0.72 2.33
N ARG A 68 22.16 -1.96 2.25
CA ARG A 68 21.71 -3.06 3.09
C ARG A 68 22.32 -2.92 4.50
N ARG A 69 21.47 -2.93 5.52
CA ARG A 69 21.91 -3.03 6.91
C ARG A 69 22.47 -4.43 7.17
N THR A 70 23.70 -4.53 7.70
CA THR A 70 24.35 -5.82 7.99
C THR A 70 24.36 -6.17 9.47
N ARG A 71 24.43 -5.17 10.32
CA ARG A 71 24.32 -5.25 11.79
C ARG A 71 23.99 -3.87 12.35
N ARG A 72 23.69 -3.77 13.64
CA ARG A 72 23.42 -2.49 14.28
C ARG A 72 24.58 -1.50 14.02
N GLY A 73 24.28 -0.33 13.46
CA GLY A 73 25.24 0.70 13.12
C GLY A 73 26.12 0.43 11.89
N HIS A 74 25.86 -0.63 11.13
CA HIS A 74 26.61 -0.94 9.92
C HIS A 74 25.70 -1.14 8.71
N PHE A 75 26.04 -0.45 7.62
CA PHE A 75 25.37 -0.57 6.33
C PHE A 75 26.41 -0.96 5.27
N ASP A 76 25.98 -1.73 4.29
CA ASP A 76 26.87 -2.27 3.27
C ASP A 76 26.14 -2.42 1.94
N GLN A 77 26.74 -1.92 0.89
CA GLN A 77 26.24 -2.08 -0.47
C GLN A 77 27.35 -2.32 -1.46
N ILE A 78 27.05 -3.08 -2.50
CA ILE A 78 27.89 -3.25 -3.64
C ILE A 78 27.36 -2.35 -4.75
N PHE A 79 28.14 -1.37 -5.14
CA PHE A 79 27.77 -0.36 -6.12
C PHE A 79 28.74 -0.33 -7.29
N ASN A 80 28.21 -0.15 -8.51
CA ASN A 80 29.01 0.00 -9.72
C ASN A 80 29.11 1.49 -10.04
N PHE A 81 30.21 2.12 -9.62
CA PHE A 81 30.41 3.54 -9.90
C PHE A 81 30.61 3.74 -11.42
N SER A 82 29.71 4.51 -12.02
CA SER A 82 29.88 5.04 -13.39
C SER A 82 30.84 6.23 -13.39
N PRO A 83 31.45 6.59 -14.51
CA PRO A 83 32.19 7.84 -14.61
C PRO A 83 31.24 9.00 -14.39
N GLY A 84 31.55 9.87 -13.43
CA GLY A 84 30.74 11.04 -13.12
C GLY A 84 30.67 11.33 -11.61
N GLU A 85 29.93 12.34 -11.20
CA GLU A 85 29.75 12.69 -9.80
C GLU A 85 28.71 11.79 -9.15
N ASN A 86 29.15 10.99 -8.19
CA ASN A 86 28.26 10.19 -7.35
C ASN A 86 28.31 10.77 -5.92
N GLN A 87 27.16 10.92 -5.29
CA GLN A 87 27.04 11.36 -3.91
C GLN A 87 26.70 10.19 -3.00
N ILE A 88 27.28 10.17 -1.81
CA ILE A 88 26.92 9.24 -0.75
C ILE A 88 26.17 10.05 0.31
N GLU A 89 24.94 9.67 0.57
CA GLU A 89 24.09 10.27 1.56
C GLU A 89 23.92 9.33 2.74
N VAL A 90 24.10 9.84 3.94
CA VAL A 90 23.87 9.12 5.20
C VAL A 90 22.88 9.91 6.01
N ALA A 91 21.68 9.37 6.17
CA ALA A 91 20.60 9.97 6.95
C ALA A 91 20.42 9.24 8.29
N GLY A 92 20.17 9.97 9.36
CA GLY A 92 19.95 9.43 10.70
C GLY A 92 19.59 10.54 11.68
N LEU A 93 19.23 10.17 12.89
CA LEU A 93 18.89 11.13 13.94
C LEU A 93 20.16 11.54 14.69
N ASN A 94 20.37 12.84 14.85
CA ASN A 94 21.43 13.43 15.68
C ASN A 94 22.83 12.86 15.40
N LEU A 95 23.18 12.69 14.11
CA LEU A 95 24.46 12.12 13.71
C LEU A 95 25.61 13.11 14.04
N THR A 96 26.53 12.69 14.88
CA THR A 96 27.73 13.46 15.21
C THR A 96 29.00 12.90 14.56
N SER A 97 28.99 11.62 14.19
CA SER A 97 30.15 10.96 13.58
C SER A 97 29.77 9.77 12.71
N VAL A 98 30.23 9.79 11.46
CA VAL A 98 30.00 8.71 10.48
C VAL A 98 31.32 8.34 9.82
N GLN A 99 31.61 7.05 9.69
CA GLN A 99 32.74 6.55 8.95
C GLN A 99 32.31 5.83 7.68
N ILE A 100 32.73 6.29 6.53
CA ILE A 100 32.46 5.68 5.22
C ILE A 100 33.74 5.03 4.71
N VAL A 101 33.63 3.76 4.29
CA VAL A 101 34.74 2.98 3.76
C VAL A 101 34.39 2.44 2.38
N ILE A 102 35.10 2.85 1.35
CA ILE A 102 34.96 2.33 -0.01
C ILE A 102 36.12 1.38 -0.30
N ARG A 103 35.81 0.17 -0.74
CA ARG A 103 36.80 -0.84 -1.11
C ARG A 103 36.56 -1.35 -2.53
N ARG A 104 37.56 -1.27 -3.40
CA ARG A 104 37.49 -1.88 -4.71
C ARG A 104 37.35 -3.40 -4.56
N SER A 105 36.38 -3.98 -5.25
CA SER A 105 36.11 -5.41 -5.21
C SER A 105 36.53 -6.05 -6.52
N SER A 106 37.38 -7.08 -6.48
CA SER A 106 37.65 -7.87 -7.69
C SER A 106 36.37 -8.66 -8.05
N PRO A 107 36.07 -8.82 -9.35
CA PRO A 107 34.89 -9.55 -9.82
C PRO A 107 34.76 -10.95 -9.19
N LEU A 108 35.90 -11.65 -9.00
CA LEU A 108 35.90 -12.99 -8.42
C LEU A 108 35.57 -13.02 -6.92
N LYS A 109 36.10 -12.05 -6.15
CA LYS A 109 35.76 -11.92 -4.71
C LYS A 109 34.32 -11.51 -4.50
N LEU A 110 33.84 -10.62 -5.35
CA LEU A 110 32.44 -10.19 -5.38
C LEU A 110 31.52 -11.39 -5.65
N PHE A 111 31.80 -12.13 -6.73
CA PHE A 111 31.08 -13.33 -7.12
C PHE A 111 31.02 -14.36 -5.97
N LYS A 112 32.20 -14.69 -5.37
CA LYS A 112 32.28 -15.67 -4.27
C LYS A 112 31.40 -15.23 -3.06
N ARG A 113 31.41 -13.97 -2.71
CA ARG A 113 30.66 -13.44 -1.56
C ARG A 113 29.15 -13.39 -1.80
N VAL A 114 28.76 -12.92 -3.00
CA VAL A 114 27.34 -12.87 -3.40
C VAL A 114 26.79 -14.28 -3.57
N ALA A 115 27.55 -15.20 -4.20
CA ALA A 115 27.18 -16.60 -4.30
C ALA A 115 27.00 -17.27 -2.93
N THR A 116 27.92 -17.01 -1.98
CA THR A 116 27.81 -17.55 -0.61
C THR A 116 26.58 -17.00 0.11
N SER A 117 26.27 -15.70 -0.02
CA SER A 117 25.05 -15.12 0.57
C SER A 117 23.77 -15.71 -0.04
N VAL A 118 23.73 -15.84 -1.37
CA VAL A 118 22.62 -16.45 -2.08
C VAL A 118 22.46 -17.94 -1.71
N ILE A 119 23.57 -18.69 -1.58
CA ILE A 119 23.53 -20.11 -1.17
C ILE A 119 23.03 -20.23 0.28
N LEU A 120 23.44 -19.36 1.18
CA LEU A 120 22.96 -19.34 2.57
C LEU A 120 21.47 -19.00 2.66
N ASP A 121 21.02 -18.04 1.85
CA ASP A 121 19.59 -17.71 1.75
C ASP A 121 18.80 -18.89 1.12
N PHE A 122 19.39 -19.59 0.14
CA PHE A 122 18.83 -20.83 -0.42
C PHE A 122 18.68 -21.95 0.61
N LEU A 123 19.69 -22.15 1.46
CA LEU A 123 19.66 -23.17 2.51
C LEU A 123 18.67 -22.84 3.62
N ARG A 124 18.44 -21.55 3.90
CA ARG A 124 17.48 -21.08 4.90
C ARG A 124 16.02 -21.10 4.44
N LEU A 125 15.78 -20.79 3.14
CA LEU A 125 14.44 -20.64 2.55
C LEU A 125 13.95 -21.91 1.79
N GLY A 126 14.76 -22.96 1.73
CA GLY A 126 14.51 -24.18 0.96
C GLY A 126 14.91 -24.05 -0.53
N VAL A 127 15.40 -25.16 -1.09
CA VAL A 127 15.86 -25.24 -2.49
C VAL A 127 14.65 -25.37 -3.41
N ARG A 128 14.28 -24.33 -4.14
CA ARG A 128 13.26 -24.41 -5.19
C ARG A 128 13.89 -24.91 -6.51
N ARG A 129 13.35 -25.98 -7.11
CA ARG A 129 13.76 -26.53 -8.42
C ARG A 129 13.83 -25.47 -9.52
N ARG A 130 13.01 -24.43 -9.45
CA ARG A 130 12.93 -23.30 -10.37
C ARG A 130 14.21 -22.47 -10.40
N ASN A 131 14.77 -22.13 -9.25
CA ASN A 131 16.00 -21.32 -9.14
C ASN A 131 17.21 -22.08 -9.70
N LEU A 132 17.24 -23.41 -9.58
CA LEU A 132 18.27 -24.24 -10.21
C LEU A 132 18.17 -24.22 -11.75
N ARG A 133 16.96 -24.26 -12.32
CA ARG A 133 16.76 -24.17 -13.78
C ARG A 133 17.22 -22.81 -14.32
N THR A 134 16.89 -21.69 -13.64
CA THR A 134 17.31 -20.36 -14.04
C THR A 134 18.83 -20.20 -14.00
N VAL A 135 19.49 -20.69 -12.95
CA VAL A 135 20.96 -20.70 -12.86
C VAL A 135 21.59 -21.54 -13.98
N LEU A 136 21.02 -22.72 -14.26
CA LEU A 136 21.49 -23.58 -15.35
C LEU A 136 21.27 -22.95 -16.73
N GLN A 137 20.18 -22.24 -16.96
CA GLN A 137 19.93 -21.52 -18.21
C GLN A 137 20.95 -20.39 -18.43
N ILE A 138 21.25 -19.59 -17.40
CA ILE A 138 22.22 -18.52 -17.46
C ILE A 138 23.65 -19.07 -17.73
N ILE A 139 24.00 -20.17 -17.06
CA ILE A 139 25.29 -20.84 -17.29
C ILE A 139 25.37 -21.36 -18.74
N ARG A 140 24.30 -21.94 -19.28
CA ARG A 140 24.23 -22.41 -20.67
C ARG A 140 24.29 -21.25 -21.68
N ALA A 141 23.71 -20.12 -21.39
CA ALA A 141 23.72 -18.93 -22.24
C ALA A 141 25.08 -18.17 -22.23
N ARG A 142 26.03 -18.55 -21.37
CA ARG A 142 27.31 -17.86 -21.14
C ARG A 142 27.19 -16.36 -20.85
N ASP A 143 26.05 -15.88 -20.41
CA ASP A 143 25.80 -14.48 -20.06
C ASP A 143 26.16 -14.18 -18.60
N PHE A 144 27.47 -14.19 -18.34
CA PHE A 144 28.01 -13.93 -17.01
C PHE A 144 27.77 -12.50 -16.52
N LYS A 145 27.59 -11.53 -17.41
CA LYS A 145 27.36 -10.12 -17.02
C LYS A 145 25.95 -9.91 -16.46
N SER A 146 24.94 -10.43 -17.14
CA SER A 146 23.55 -10.42 -16.64
C SER A 146 23.40 -11.24 -15.35
N PHE A 147 24.09 -12.37 -15.25
CA PHE A 147 24.12 -13.17 -14.02
C PHE A 147 24.71 -12.39 -12.84
N GLN A 148 25.84 -11.70 -13.07
CA GLN A 148 26.51 -10.88 -12.05
C GLN A 148 25.61 -9.73 -11.59
N ASN A 149 24.97 -9.02 -12.51
CA ASN A 149 24.05 -7.93 -12.20
C ASN A 149 22.85 -8.40 -11.35
N ARG A 150 22.25 -9.54 -11.72
CA ARG A 150 21.14 -10.15 -10.96
C ARG A 150 21.55 -10.58 -9.55
N LEU A 151 22.71 -11.20 -9.42
CA LEU A 151 23.22 -11.60 -8.11
C LEU A 151 23.44 -10.39 -7.20
N VAL A 152 23.97 -9.29 -7.74
CA VAL A 152 24.18 -8.05 -6.99
C VAL A 152 22.85 -7.40 -6.65
N GLN A 153 21.94 -7.30 -7.59
CA GLN A 153 20.58 -6.77 -7.36
C GLN A 153 19.87 -7.59 -6.29
N ARG A 154 19.93 -8.92 -6.37
CA ARG A 154 19.34 -9.79 -5.36
C ARG A 154 20.05 -9.72 -4.00
N TYR A 155 21.37 -9.54 -3.97
CA TYR A 155 22.11 -9.28 -2.74
C TYR A 155 21.65 -7.98 -2.07
N ASN A 156 21.46 -6.92 -2.84
CA ASN A 156 21.01 -5.62 -2.35
C ASN A 156 19.52 -5.62 -1.93
N GLN A 157 18.71 -6.48 -2.55
CA GLN A 157 17.26 -6.60 -2.29
C GLN A 157 16.89 -7.76 -1.34
N ALA A 158 17.82 -8.66 -0.99
CA ALA A 158 17.52 -9.81 -0.15
C ALA A 158 17.03 -9.34 1.23
N PRO A 159 15.82 -9.73 1.67
CA PRO A 159 15.38 -9.43 3.02
C PRO A 159 16.32 -10.10 4.01
N LEU A 160 16.78 -9.38 5.01
CA LEU A 160 17.46 -9.96 6.15
C LEU A 160 16.50 -10.91 6.85
N ALA A 161 16.91 -12.17 7.06
CA ALA A 161 16.15 -13.18 7.81
C ALA A 161 16.17 -12.90 9.32
N SER A 162 15.90 -11.68 9.71
CA SER A 162 15.59 -11.26 11.07
C SER A 162 14.61 -10.10 10.96
N ASN A 163 13.59 -10.09 11.78
CA ASN A 163 12.46 -9.15 11.83
C ASN A 163 12.83 -7.66 11.97
N VAL A 164 13.95 -7.23 11.44
CA VAL A 164 14.37 -5.83 11.36
C VAL A 164 14.41 -5.47 9.88
N GLU A 165 13.34 -4.87 9.44
CA GLU A 165 13.17 -4.33 8.10
C GLU A 165 14.24 -3.27 7.85
N ALA A 166 15.07 -3.48 6.82
CA ALA A 166 16.06 -2.50 6.43
C ALA A 166 15.37 -1.24 5.89
N GLY A 167 15.67 -0.08 6.46
CA GLY A 167 15.13 1.20 5.99
C GLY A 167 13.83 1.65 6.65
N THR A 168 13.34 0.96 7.68
CA THR A 168 12.16 1.41 8.41
C THR A 168 12.55 2.19 9.66
N ILE A 169 11.94 3.33 9.83
CA ILE A 169 11.99 4.11 11.05
C ILE A 169 11.09 3.45 12.11
N THR A 170 11.53 3.42 13.37
CA THR A 170 10.67 2.95 14.46
C THR A 170 9.57 3.96 14.74
N PRO A 171 8.39 3.55 15.26
CA PRO A 171 7.34 4.49 15.66
C PRO A 171 7.83 5.58 16.60
N GLN A 172 8.66 5.25 17.57
CA GLN A 172 9.27 6.19 18.51
C GLN A 172 10.10 7.26 17.78
N ALA A 173 11.06 6.83 16.95
CA ALA A 173 11.91 7.75 16.21
C ALA A 173 11.13 8.58 15.17
N TRP A 174 10.04 8.02 14.63
CA TRP A 174 9.17 8.72 13.70
C TRP A 174 8.41 9.86 14.41
N MET A 175 7.82 9.59 15.59
CA MET A 175 7.14 10.59 16.40
C MET A 175 8.10 11.70 16.82
N GLU A 176 9.28 11.34 17.33
CA GLU A 176 10.32 12.31 17.74
C GLU A 176 10.76 13.20 16.56
N ARG A 177 10.88 12.64 15.36
CA ARG A 177 11.36 13.37 14.19
C ARG A 177 10.30 14.27 13.56
N PHE A 178 9.07 13.81 13.45
CA PHE A 178 8.05 14.49 12.65
C PHE A 178 6.96 15.17 13.49
N MET A 179 6.68 14.70 14.69
CA MET A 179 5.59 15.23 15.52
C MET A 179 6.07 16.11 16.68
N SER A 180 7.31 15.94 17.18
CA SER A 180 7.82 16.81 18.25
C SER A 180 8.01 18.25 17.75
N LEU A 181 7.57 19.22 18.56
CA LEU A 181 7.69 20.63 18.26
C LEU A 181 9.01 21.18 18.82
N ASN A 182 9.69 21.99 18.03
CA ASN A 182 10.85 22.77 18.46
C ASN A 182 10.48 24.28 18.56
N PRO A 183 11.34 25.14 19.13
CA PRO A 183 11.03 26.55 19.27
C PRO A 183 10.66 27.27 17.96
N ASP A 184 11.28 26.91 16.83
CA ASP A 184 10.97 27.51 15.52
C ASP A 184 9.59 27.07 15.03
N ASP A 185 9.18 25.84 15.34
CA ASP A 185 7.85 25.32 15.01
C ASP A 185 6.77 26.06 15.79
N LEU A 186 7.01 26.31 17.09
CA LEU A 186 6.11 27.10 17.93
C LEU A 186 5.96 28.52 17.43
N LEU A 187 7.07 29.18 17.03
CA LEU A 187 7.01 30.52 16.43
C LEU A 187 6.20 30.55 15.13
N PHE A 188 6.32 29.53 14.29
CA PHE A 188 5.50 29.41 13.08
C PHE A 188 4.02 29.28 13.41
N ILE A 189 3.67 28.45 14.40
CA ILE A 189 2.28 28.23 14.83
C ILE A 189 1.71 29.52 15.40
N ASP A 190 2.43 30.20 16.29
CA ASP A 190 2.01 31.48 16.89
C ASP A 190 1.79 32.57 15.84
N ASP A 191 2.72 32.70 14.88
CA ASP A 191 2.61 33.68 13.79
C ASP A 191 1.42 33.34 12.86
N SER A 192 1.19 32.04 12.59
CA SER A 192 0.04 31.60 11.79
C SER A 192 -1.28 31.91 12.50
N ILE A 193 -1.39 31.63 13.80
CA ILE A 193 -2.57 31.96 14.60
C ILE A 193 -2.85 33.48 14.62
N ALA A 194 -1.79 34.29 14.67
CA ALA A 194 -1.93 35.74 14.66
C ALA A 194 -2.38 36.31 13.30
N ARG A 195 -2.10 35.62 12.19
CA ARG A 195 -2.40 36.09 10.83
C ARG A 195 -3.70 35.55 10.23
N HIS A 196 -4.16 34.40 10.67
CA HIS A 196 -5.33 33.72 10.10
C HIS A 196 -6.50 33.76 11.07
N GLN A 197 -7.70 33.83 10.52
CA GLN A 197 -8.92 33.64 11.28
C GLN A 197 -9.37 32.19 11.17
N PHE A 198 -8.87 31.35 12.07
CA PHE A 198 -9.22 29.95 12.12
C PHE A 198 -10.64 29.71 12.64
N PRO A 199 -11.29 28.59 12.19
CA PRO A 199 -12.60 28.18 12.74
C PRO A 199 -12.49 27.78 14.22
N SER A 200 -13.61 27.86 14.92
CA SER A 200 -13.70 27.45 16.32
C SER A 200 -13.93 25.94 16.46
N PHE A 201 -13.31 25.34 17.47
CA PHE A 201 -13.39 23.91 17.76
C PHE A 201 -13.95 23.65 19.15
N SER A 202 -14.94 22.75 19.25
CA SER A 202 -15.42 22.19 20.52
C SER A 202 -15.14 20.70 20.56
N PHE A 203 -14.70 20.20 21.71
CA PHE A 203 -14.39 18.79 21.91
C PHE A 203 -15.54 18.09 22.63
N VAL A 204 -15.88 16.89 22.17
CA VAL A 204 -16.92 16.03 22.77
C VAL A 204 -16.28 14.71 23.18
N LEU A 205 -16.23 14.44 24.49
CA LEU A 205 -15.65 13.24 25.07
C LEU A 205 -16.68 12.11 25.05
N ILE A 206 -16.30 10.95 24.51
CA ILE A 206 -17.12 9.75 24.42
C ILE A 206 -16.68 8.77 25.51
N ASN A 207 -17.60 7.96 26.02
CA ASN A 207 -17.37 6.94 27.06
C ASN A 207 -16.92 7.46 28.43
N SER A 208 -17.14 8.75 28.72
CA SER A 208 -16.66 9.37 29.97
C SER A 208 -17.43 8.93 31.24
N GLY A 209 -18.44 8.07 31.11
CA GLY A 209 -19.26 7.63 32.28
C GLY A 209 -19.84 8.79 33.08
N GLY A 210 -20.11 9.94 32.44
CA GLY A 210 -20.61 11.17 33.07
C GLY A 210 -19.55 12.02 33.79
N SER A 211 -18.25 11.59 33.82
CA SER A 211 -17.18 12.37 34.43
C SER A 211 -16.12 12.70 33.36
N LYS A 212 -15.69 13.97 33.30
CA LYS A 212 -14.62 14.40 32.38
C LYS A 212 -13.28 13.83 32.86
N ASN A 213 -12.56 13.17 31.95
CA ASN A 213 -11.19 12.71 32.25
C ASN A 213 -10.26 13.92 32.41
N GLU A 214 -9.74 14.15 33.61
CA GLU A 214 -8.90 15.31 33.92
C GLU A 214 -7.65 15.41 33.04
N LYS A 215 -7.08 14.28 32.59
CA LYS A 215 -5.92 14.27 31.72
C LYS A 215 -6.26 14.81 30.33
N VAL A 216 -7.37 14.39 29.74
CA VAL A 216 -7.82 14.88 28.43
C VAL A 216 -8.16 16.37 28.54
N ILE A 217 -8.90 16.78 29.57
CA ILE A 217 -9.22 18.20 29.79
C ILE A 217 -7.95 19.05 29.96
N THR A 218 -6.95 18.54 30.68
CA THR A 218 -5.66 19.24 30.82
C THR A 218 -4.97 19.40 29.46
N ALA A 219 -4.94 18.36 28.64
CA ALA A 219 -4.37 18.41 27.29
C ALA A 219 -5.13 19.38 26.36
N LEU A 220 -6.47 19.45 26.49
CA LEU A 220 -7.29 20.38 25.72
C LEU A 220 -7.06 21.84 26.14
N ASN A 221 -6.84 22.11 27.43
CA ASN A 221 -6.48 23.45 27.91
C ASN A 221 -5.05 23.89 27.51
N GLN A 222 -4.22 22.95 27.10
CA GLN A 222 -2.83 23.19 26.63
C GLN A 222 -2.71 23.25 25.11
N GLN A 223 -3.82 23.21 24.37
CA GLN A 223 -3.79 23.33 22.92
C GLN A 223 -3.24 24.67 22.48
N LEU A 224 -2.34 24.67 21.48
CA LEU A 224 -1.72 25.88 20.96
C LEU A 224 -2.74 26.81 20.30
N LEU A 225 -3.72 26.28 19.59
CA LEU A 225 -4.93 27.02 19.20
C LEU A 225 -6.04 26.70 20.20
N SER A 226 -6.58 27.70 20.86
CA SER A 226 -7.53 27.52 21.97
C SER A 226 -8.80 26.78 21.56
N VAL A 227 -9.23 25.89 22.45
CA VAL A 227 -10.50 25.15 22.35
C VAL A 227 -11.64 26.06 22.86
N SER A 228 -12.75 26.09 22.13
CA SER A 228 -13.91 26.89 22.52
C SER A 228 -14.62 26.30 23.74
N GLU A 229 -14.79 24.97 23.74
CA GLU A 229 -15.50 24.23 24.80
C GLU A 229 -15.08 22.75 24.80
N ALA A 230 -15.18 22.10 25.96
CA ALA A 230 -15.04 20.66 26.13
C ALA A 230 -16.24 20.09 26.87
N LEU A 231 -17.00 19.24 26.19
CA LEU A 231 -18.26 18.63 26.65
C LEU A 231 -18.08 17.12 26.83
N THR A 232 -18.94 16.50 27.65
CA THR A 232 -19.18 15.06 27.56
C THR A 232 -20.25 14.78 26.52
N LEU A 233 -20.34 13.56 26.02
CA LEU A 233 -21.41 13.19 25.09
C LEU A 233 -22.83 13.32 25.73
N GLU A 234 -22.90 13.13 27.03
CA GLU A 234 -24.16 13.31 27.78
C GLU A 234 -24.58 14.79 27.89
N ASP A 235 -23.61 15.72 27.99
CA ASP A 235 -23.83 17.16 28.01
C ASP A 235 -24.03 17.75 26.62
N PHE A 236 -23.74 16.99 25.59
CA PHE A 236 -23.84 17.42 24.19
C PHE A 236 -25.28 17.41 23.72
N ASP A 237 -25.87 18.58 23.55
CA ASP A 237 -27.20 18.74 22.95
C ASP A 237 -27.06 19.29 21.52
N PRO A 238 -27.22 18.44 20.51
CA PRO A 238 -27.09 18.85 19.12
C PRO A 238 -28.13 19.87 18.66
N SER A 239 -29.20 20.10 19.45
CA SER A 239 -30.25 21.09 19.14
C SER A 239 -29.87 22.52 19.54
N LEU A 240 -28.89 22.68 20.41
CA LEU A 240 -28.46 23.99 20.94
C LEU A 240 -27.35 24.57 20.07
N ASN A 241 -27.71 25.26 18.99
CA ASN A 241 -26.75 25.93 18.07
C ASN A 241 -25.91 27.04 18.69
N ASN A 242 -26.10 27.40 19.95
CA ASN A 242 -25.55 28.64 20.51
C ASN A 242 -24.25 28.51 21.30
N HIS A 243 -23.74 27.28 21.54
CA HIS A 243 -22.57 27.07 22.40
C HIS A 243 -21.53 26.12 21.80
N VAL A 244 -21.68 25.76 20.54
CA VAL A 244 -20.82 24.74 19.92
C VAL A 244 -19.94 25.41 18.85
N GLY A 245 -18.65 25.08 18.81
CA GLY A 245 -17.73 25.56 17.79
C GLY A 245 -18.21 25.20 16.38
N GLU A 246 -17.59 25.81 15.38
CA GLU A 246 -17.86 25.53 13.97
C GLU A 246 -17.53 24.06 13.61
N TRP A 247 -16.55 23.50 14.30
CA TRP A 247 -16.16 22.09 14.22
C TRP A 247 -16.30 21.39 15.57
N LEU A 248 -16.85 20.17 15.54
CA LEU A 248 -16.93 19.27 16.67
C LEU A 248 -15.87 18.18 16.55
N VAL A 249 -15.03 18.06 17.55
CA VAL A 249 -13.99 17.04 17.64
C VAL A 249 -14.43 16.00 18.66
N PHE A 250 -14.86 14.85 18.16
CA PHE A 250 -15.23 13.71 19.00
C PHE A 250 -13.96 12.93 19.35
N VAL A 251 -13.79 12.61 20.64
CA VAL A 251 -12.60 11.93 21.13
C VAL A 251 -12.98 10.86 22.16
N ASP A 252 -12.27 9.74 22.16
CA ASP A 252 -12.33 8.77 23.26
C ASP A 252 -11.74 9.40 24.53
N ASP A 253 -12.27 9.05 25.70
CA ASP A 253 -11.87 9.63 26.97
C ASP A 253 -10.55 9.10 27.56
N ASP A 254 -9.96 8.04 26.97
CA ASP A 254 -8.69 7.42 27.37
C ASP A 254 -7.60 7.64 26.33
N ILE A 255 -7.40 8.91 25.90
CA ILE A 255 -6.36 9.25 24.94
C ILE A 255 -5.49 10.42 25.41
N GLU A 256 -4.31 10.53 24.83
CA GLU A 256 -3.50 11.75 24.84
C GLU A 256 -3.74 12.51 23.54
N VAL A 257 -4.10 13.78 23.62
CA VAL A 257 -4.27 14.67 22.47
C VAL A 257 -3.00 15.47 22.26
N HIS A 258 -2.48 15.50 21.03
CA HIS A 258 -1.28 16.26 20.68
C HIS A 258 -1.52 17.76 20.87
N GLU A 259 -0.55 18.51 21.41
CA GLU A 259 -0.67 19.94 21.73
C GLU A 259 -0.99 20.84 20.52
N ALA A 260 -0.59 20.44 19.30
CA ALA A 260 -0.93 21.12 18.06
C ALA A 260 -2.16 20.53 17.34
N ALA A 261 -3.00 19.73 18.01
CA ALA A 261 -4.10 19.04 17.33
C ALA A 261 -5.12 20.04 16.77
N THR A 262 -5.58 21.00 17.57
CA THR A 262 -6.55 22.00 17.13
C THR A 262 -5.99 22.88 16.01
N PHE A 263 -4.72 23.31 16.11
CA PHE A 263 -4.05 24.06 15.05
C PHE A 263 -3.97 23.23 13.75
N SER A 264 -3.60 21.95 13.84
CA SER A 264 -3.48 21.06 12.67
C SER A 264 -4.82 20.87 11.95
N LEU A 265 -5.89 20.68 12.72
CA LEU A 265 -7.25 20.59 12.18
C LEU A 265 -7.65 21.90 11.50
N ALA A 266 -7.43 23.04 12.15
CA ALA A 266 -7.75 24.36 11.62
C ALA A 266 -7.00 24.66 10.33
N PHE A 267 -5.68 24.40 10.30
CA PHE A 267 -4.87 24.60 9.10
C PHE A 267 -5.32 23.69 7.95
N HIS A 268 -5.74 22.46 8.27
CA HIS A 268 -6.25 21.52 7.27
C HIS A 268 -7.57 22.00 6.63
N THR A 269 -8.46 22.62 7.40
CA THR A 269 -9.74 23.16 6.87
C THR A 269 -9.52 24.33 5.91
N GLU A 270 -8.46 25.11 6.07
CA GLU A 270 -8.11 26.18 5.11
C GLU A 270 -7.63 25.62 3.77
N LEU A 271 -6.88 24.52 3.81
CA LEU A 271 -6.37 23.87 2.60
C LEU A 271 -7.45 23.06 1.87
N HIS A 272 -8.46 22.59 2.61
CA HIS A 272 -9.55 21.71 2.14
C HIS A 272 -10.91 22.25 2.55
N PRO A 273 -11.35 23.39 1.99
CA PRO A 273 -12.62 24.06 2.40
C PRO A 273 -13.88 23.23 2.07
N GLU A 274 -13.78 22.27 1.17
CA GLU A 274 -14.85 21.32 0.82
C GLU A 274 -15.04 20.23 1.88
N CYS A 275 -14.07 20.03 2.74
CA CYS A 275 -14.06 18.98 3.75
C CYS A 275 -15.09 19.29 4.86
N LEU A 276 -15.83 18.27 5.27
CA LEU A 276 -16.82 18.34 6.36
C LEU A 276 -16.60 17.28 7.44
N MET A 277 -15.70 16.31 7.20
CA MET A 277 -15.27 15.32 8.18
C MET A 277 -13.76 15.07 8.02
N ILE A 278 -13.01 15.10 9.13
CA ILE A 278 -11.56 14.92 9.14
C ILE A 278 -11.20 13.74 10.05
N ILE A 279 -10.39 12.82 9.50
CA ILE A 279 -9.90 11.65 10.22
C ILE A 279 -8.37 11.72 10.26
N PRO A 280 -7.76 12.05 11.43
CA PRO A 280 -6.32 12.07 11.59
C PRO A 280 -5.73 10.69 11.82
N ASP A 281 -4.41 10.59 11.70
CA ASP A 281 -3.65 9.44 12.14
C ASP A 281 -3.57 9.38 13.68
N SER A 282 -3.26 8.20 14.23
CA SER A 282 -3.10 8.00 15.67
C SER A 282 -1.89 7.11 15.98
N ALA A 283 -1.48 7.06 17.24
CA ALA A 283 -0.41 6.18 17.72
C ALA A 283 -0.86 5.33 18.90
N GLU A 284 -0.14 4.23 19.15
CA GLU A 284 -0.27 3.41 20.35
C GLU A 284 1.01 3.51 21.18
N LYS A 285 0.86 3.59 22.50
CA LYS A 285 1.97 3.58 23.50
C LYS A 285 1.89 2.38 24.41
N SER A 286 3.09 1.88 24.82
CA SER A 286 3.27 1.00 25.97
C SER A 286 4.20 1.70 26.95
N GLY A 287 3.65 2.22 28.05
CA GLY A 287 4.33 3.21 28.87
C GLY A 287 4.62 4.48 28.08
N ASP A 288 5.89 4.95 28.11
CA ASP A 288 6.32 6.16 27.37
C ASP A 288 6.77 5.87 25.93
N LEU A 289 6.79 4.60 25.50
CA LEU A 289 7.31 4.19 24.20
C LEU A 289 6.18 4.07 23.16
N PHE A 290 6.28 4.80 22.05
CA PHE A 290 5.41 4.59 20.90
C PHE A 290 5.71 3.25 20.24
N THR A 291 4.71 2.37 20.20
CA THR A 291 4.84 1.00 19.70
C THR A 291 4.31 0.85 18.27
N LYS A 292 3.28 1.63 17.92
CA LYS A 292 2.66 1.62 16.59
C LYS A 292 2.20 3.00 16.17
N ILE A 293 2.15 3.23 14.86
CA ILE A 293 1.48 4.36 14.22
C ILE A 293 0.41 3.81 13.29
N ARG A 294 -0.80 4.31 13.47
CA ARG A 294 -1.96 4.04 12.63
C ARG A 294 -1.99 5.09 11.53
N ALA A 295 -1.33 4.80 10.41
CA ALA A 295 -1.35 5.63 9.21
C ALA A 295 -2.59 5.29 8.38
N ASN A 296 -3.61 6.15 8.43
CA ASN A 296 -4.87 5.92 7.75
C ASN A 296 -4.72 6.11 6.23
N PRO A 297 -5.36 5.27 5.39
CA PRO A 297 -5.59 5.62 3.99
C PRO A 297 -6.65 6.75 3.91
N PRO A 298 -6.96 7.29 2.74
CA PRO A 298 -8.24 7.99 2.52
C PRO A 298 -9.43 7.17 3.00
N TRP A 299 -10.62 7.77 3.09
CA TRP A 299 -11.80 7.05 3.54
C TRP A 299 -11.91 5.66 2.89
N ASN A 300 -12.07 4.64 3.70
CA ASN A 300 -12.16 3.26 3.24
C ASN A 300 -13.19 2.52 4.10
N LEU A 301 -14.44 2.57 3.62
CA LEU A 301 -15.58 2.00 4.35
C LEU A 301 -15.37 0.52 4.66
N ASP A 302 -14.84 -0.26 3.71
CA ASP A 302 -14.65 -1.70 3.88
C ASP A 302 -13.62 -2.03 4.97
N LEU A 303 -12.54 -1.26 5.12
CA LEU A 303 -11.61 -1.41 6.25
C LEU A 303 -12.28 -1.12 7.59
N ILE A 304 -13.12 -0.08 7.65
CA ILE A 304 -13.86 0.29 8.85
C ILE A 304 -14.83 -0.83 9.24
N LEU A 305 -15.62 -1.31 8.27
CA LEU A 305 -16.56 -2.41 8.45
C LEU A 305 -15.87 -3.73 8.76
N GLY A 306 -14.70 -3.97 8.14
CA GLY A 306 -13.89 -5.18 8.32
C GLY A 306 -13.22 -5.30 9.69
N GLY A 307 -13.14 -4.21 10.49
CA GLY A 307 -12.60 -4.27 11.84
C GLY A 307 -11.61 -3.19 12.24
N GLU A 308 -11.21 -2.28 11.31
CA GLU A 308 -10.25 -1.24 11.65
C GLU A 308 -10.85 -0.09 12.49
N GLY A 309 -12.15 0.22 12.32
CA GLY A 309 -12.79 1.42 12.89
C GLY A 309 -12.16 2.72 12.39
N VAL A 310 -12.57 3.87 12.88
CA VAL A 310 -12.08 5.18 12.40
C VAL A 310 -10.90 5.75 13.19
N GLY A 311 -10.60 5.23 14.37
CA GLY A 311 -9.58 5.77 15.27
C GLY A 311 -10.20 6.51 16.46
N PRO A 312 -9.35 7.04 17.37
CA PRO A 312 -9.79 7.58 18.64
C PRO A 312 -10.09 9.10 18.62
N LEU A 313 -9.99 9.73 17.43
CA LEU A 313 -10.30 11.15 17.22
C LEU A 313 -10.92 11.35 15.83
N LEU A 314 -11.98 12.14 15.78
CA LEU A 314 -12.75 12.46 14.59
C LEU A 314 -13.27 13.90 14.67
N ALA A 315 -13.04 14.72 13.65
CA ALA A 315 -13.60 16.07 13.58
C ALA A 315 -14.73 16.14 12.52
N ILE A 316 -15.85 16.76 12.87
CA ILE A 316 -17.03 16.91 12.01
C ILE A 316 -17.48 18.38 12.03
N HIS A 317 -17.73 18.96 10.87
CA HIS A 317 -18.28 20.29 10.75
C HIS A 317 -19.73 20.34 11.26
N ASN A 318 -20.10 21.41 11.97
CA ASN A 318 -21.41 21.55 12.62
C ASN A 318 -22.61 21.44 11.64
N SER A 319 -22.43 21.84 10.38
CA SER A 319 -23.47 21.67 9.35
C SER A 319 -23.90 20.21 9.14
N VAL A 320 -22.98 19.24 9.35
CA VAL A 320 -23.26 17.81 9.24
C VAL A 320 -24.15 17.34 10.37
N ILE A 321 -23.91 17.83 11.60
CA ILE A 321 -24.75 17.53 12.77
C ILE A 321 -26.19 17.92 12.48
N SER A 322 -26.38 19.12 11.92
CA SER A 322 -27.72 19.60 11.53
C SER A 322 -28.38 18.72 10.44
N ARG A 323 -27.60 18.09 9.56
CA ARG A 323 -28.12 17.13 8.57
C ARG A 323 -28.53 15.83 9.26
N ILE A 324 -27.68 15.29 10.13
CA ILE A 324 -27.95 14.06 10.91
C ILE A 324 -29.25 14.19 11.71
N MET A 325 -29.44 15.30 12.42
CA MET A 325 -30.66 15.54 13.19
C MET A 325 -31.93 15.49 12.35
N LYS A 326 -31.87 15.96 11.09
CA LYS A 326 -33.04 15.89 10.18
C LYS A 326 -33.38 14.45 9.78
N THR A 327 -32.46 13.49 9.91
CA THR A 327 -32.76 12.06 9.71
C THR A 327 -33.44 11.40 10.91
N GLY A 328 -33.55 12.12 12.03
CA GLY A 328 -34.07 11.59 13.31
C GLY A 328 -33.04 10.81 14.14
N LYS A 329 -31.76 10.74 13.69
CA LYS A 329 -30.69 10.16 14.48
C LYS A 329 -30.15 11.15 15.52
N ASP A 330 -29.79 10.63 16.68
CA ASP A 330 -29.35 11.42 17.83
C ASP A 330 -27.93 10.97 18.22
N LEU A 331 -26.93 11.77 17.86
CA LEU A 331 -25.51 11.46 18.12
C LEU A 331 -25.18 11.40 19.61
N SER A 332 -25.98 12.03 20.50
CA SER A 332 -25.73 11.95 21.94
C SER A 332 -25.92 10.53 22.52
N LYS A 333 -26.55 9.64 21.73
CA LYS A 333 -26.74 8.22 22.07
C LYS A 333 -25.72 7.28 21.45
N SER A 334 -24.78 7.81 20.67
CA SER A 334 -23.77 7.00 20.03
C SER A 334 -22.84 6.32 21.04
N LYS A 335 -22.51 5.07 20.76
CA LYS A 335 -21.71 4.23 21.67
C LYS A 335 -20.20 4.35 21.43
N ASN A 336 -19.79 4.78 20.24
CA ASN A 336 -18.39 4.88 19.86
C ASN A 336 -18.20 5.80 18.64
N LEU A 337 -16.94 6.18 18.36
CA LEU A 337 -16.58 7.06 17.24
C LEU A 337 -16.91 6.47 15.87
N THR A 338 -16.87 5.14 15.72
CA THR A 338 -17.21 4.49 14.45
C THR A 338 -18.69 4.66 14.13
N GLU A 339 -19.57 4.61 15.12
CA GLU A 339 -21.02 4.87 14.93
C GLU A 339 -21.26 6.30 14.48
N ILE A 340 -20.59 7.27 15.12
CA ILE A 340 -20.68 8.69 14.75
C ILE A 340 -20.20 8.89 13.31
N ALA A 341 -19.04 8.31 12.95
CA ALA A 341 -18.47 8.42 11.62
C ALA A 341 -19.37 7.80 10.54
N LEU A 342 -19.92 6.60 10.77
CA LEU A 342 -20.82 5.93 9.84
C LEU A 342 -22.14 6.70 9.68
N THR A 343 -22.65 7.28 10.78
CA THR A 343 -23.84 8.14 10.74
C THR A 343 -23.57 9.41 9.94
N ALA A 344 -22.42 10.05 10.13
CA ALA A 344 -22.01 11.21 9.35
C ALA A 344 -21.80 10.87 7.87
N TYR A 345 -21.15 9.75 7.59
CA TYR A 345 -20.93 9.26 6.21
C TYR A 345 -22.25 9.09 5.46
N GLY A 346 -23.30 8.57 6.08
CA GLY A 346 -24.63 8.45 5.47
C GLY A 346 -25.29 9.78 5.07
N CYS A 347 -24.75 10.92 5.54
CA CYS A 347 -25.20 12.28 5.18
C CYS A 347 -24.23 13.02 4.25
N LEU A 348 -23.07 12.41 3.95
CA LEU A 348 -21.97 12.98 3.17
C LEU A 348 -21.65 12.09 1.98
N GLY A 349 -20.95 12.63 0.99
CA GLY A 349 -20.22 11.85 0.00
C GLY A 349 -18.78 11.60 0.47
N GLU A 350 -18.07 10.66 -0.16
CA GLU A 350 -16.65 10.38 0.16
C GLU A 350 -15.77 11.62 -0.05
N GLU A 351 -16.11 12.48 -1.00
CA GLU A 351 -15.41 13.73 -1.35
C GLU A 351 -15.43 14.78 -0.23
N ALA A 352 -16.39 14.71 0.68
CA ALA A 352 -16.46 15.59 1.85
C ALA A 352 -15.68 15.06 3.07
N ILE A 353 -15.01 13.91 2.92
CA ILE A 353 -14.26 13.28 4.00
C ILE A 353 -12.77 13.36 3.69
N SER A 354 -12.01 14.01 4.58
CA SER A 354 -10.59 14.18 4.41
C SER A 354 -9.78 13.40 5.43
N ARG A 355 -8.71 12.78 4.97
CA ARG A 355 -7.67 12.24 5.83
C ARG A 355 -6.69 13.35 6.18
N LEU A 356 -6.35 13.48 7.46
CA LEU A 356 -5.24 14.30 7.92
C LEU A 356 -4.08 13.38 8.36
N PRO A 357 -2.99 13.25 7.57
CA PRO A 357 -1.92 12.31 7.87
C PRO A 357 -0.95 12.83 8.95
N LEU A 358 -1.51 13.25 10.08
CA LEU A 358 -0.80 13.66 11.29
C LEU A 358 -1.31 12.87 12.50
N VAL A 359 -0.38 12.45 13.35
CA VAL A 359 -0.72 11.74 14.58
C VAL A 359 -1.20 12.75 15.63
N LEU A 360 -2.51 12.94 15.73
CA LEU A 360 -3.11 13.91 16.65
C LEU A 360 -3.59 13.31 17.96
N SER A 361 -3.61 11.98 18.06
CA SER A 361 -4.03 11.27 19.27
C SER A 361 -3.20 10.02 19.51
N THR A 362 -3.05 9.65 20.80
CA THR A 362 -2.33 8.47 21.22
C THR A 362 -3.17 7.68 22.21
N THR A 363 -3.27 6.36 22.01
CA THR A 363 -3.95 5.42 22.91
C THR A 363 -2.93 4.54 23.64
N THR A 364 -3.34 3.95 24.75
CA THR A 364 -2.58 2.87 25.40
C THR A 364 -2.89 1.52 24.75
N GLU A 365 -1.96 0.55 24.81
CA GLU A 365 -2.17 -0.81 24.25
C GLU A 365 -3.38 -1.56 24.86
N GLN A 366 -3.91 -1.07 25.98
CA GLN A 366 -5.02 -1.69 26.71
C GLN A 366 -6.39 -1.15 26.32
N SER A 367 -6.49 -0.08 25.53
CA SER A 367 -7.77 0.43 25.07
C SER A 367 -8.40 -0.53 24.05
N GLU A 368 -9.19 -1.49 24.53
CA GLU A 368 -9.93 -2.42 23.68
C GLU A 368 -11.14 -1.75 23.06
N GLN A 369 -11.21 -1.71 21.75
CA GLN A 369 -12.42 -1.37 21.01
C GLN A 369 -13.45 -2.53 21.11
N VAL A 370 -14.17 -2.62 22.20
CA VAL A 370 -15.04 -3.79 22.52
C VAL A 370 -16.42 -3.68 21.90
N LEU A 371 -16.91 -2.83 21.12
CA LEU A 371 -18.32 -2.76 20.69
C LEU A 371 -18.57 -2.53 19.18
N LEU A 372 -17.62 -2.88 18.31
CA LEU A 372 -17.79 -2.63 16.88
C LEU A 372 -18.83 -3.54 16.20
N ASP A 373 -19.05 -4.78 16.69
CA ASP A 373 -19.90 -5.74 16.00
C ASP A 373 -21.37 -5.33 15.95
N THR A 374 -21.92 -4.79 17.05
CA THR A 374 -23.31 -4.30 17.08
C THR A 374 -23.49 -3.07 16.20
N THR A 375 -22.59 -2.10 16.31
CA THR A 375 -22.60 -0.87 15.51
C THR A 375 -22.58 -1.16 14.01
N ILE A 376 -21.67 -2.04 13.57
CA ILE A 376 -21.55 -2.40 12.16
C ILE A 376 -22.77 -3.20 11.69
N THR A 377 -23.29 -4.10 12.51
CA THR A 377 -24.49 -4.86 12.17
C THR A 377 -25.71 -3.95 12.03
N GLU A 378 -25.88 -2.99 12.93
CA GLU A 378 -26.96 -1.99 12.87
C GLU A 378 -26.86 -1.14 11.60
N TYR A 379 -25.66 -0.61 11.33
CA TYR A 379 -25.40 0.17 10.10
C TYR A 379 -25.70 -0.61 8.82
N LEU A 380 -25.19 -1.84 8.69
CA LEU A 380 -25.36 -2.67 7.50
C LEU A 380 -26.82 -3.07 7.26
N ARG A 381 -27.62 -3.31 8.33
CA ARG A 381 -29.05 -3.58 8.21
C ARG A 381 -29.84 -2.36 7.71
N GLU A 382 -29.40 -1.16 8.00
CA GLU A 382 -29.99 0.06 7.44
C GLU A 382 -29.69 0.21 5.95
N VAL A 383 -28.51 -0.30 5.48
CA VAL A 383 -28.15 -0.31 4.05
C VAL A 383 -28.95 -1.36 3.28
N ASP A 384 -28.94 -2.60 3.74
CA ASP A 384 -29.73 -3.71 3.19
C ASP A 384 -29.88 -4.81 4.24
N GLU A 385 -31.13 -5.16 4.60
CA GLU A 385 -31.43 -6.18 5.61
C GLU A 385 -30.90 -7.58 5.28
N ARG A 386 -30.58 -7.85 4.02
CA ARG A 386 -30.00 -9.12 3.54
C ARG A 386 -28.49 -9.23 3.84
N ILE A 387 -27.80 -8.13 4.17
CA ILE A 387 -26.38 -8.15 4.52
C ILE A 387 -26.23 -8.80 5.89
N PHE A 388 -25.30 -9.75 5.99
CA PHE A 388 -24.96 -10.34 7.28
C PHE A 388 -23.45 -10.42 7.49
N ILE A 389 -23.05 -10.53 8.75
CA ILE A 389 -21.66 -10.56 9.19
C ILE A 389 -21.31 -11.95 9.72
N SER A 390 -20.14 -12.44 9.36
CA SER A 390 -19.53 -13.61 9.99
C SER A 390 -18.14 -13.29 10.52
N GLN A 391 -17.58 -14.19 11.33
CA GLN A 391 -16.20 -14.07 11.79
C GLN A 391 -15.26 -13.99 10.60
N GLY A 392 -14.34 -13.03 10.60
CA GLY A 392 -13.28 -12.90 9.61
C GLY A 392 -12.15 -13.91 9.78
N LEU A 393 -11.09 -13.77 8.97
CA LEU A 393 -9.96 -14.71 8.93
C LEU A 393 -9.06 -14.63 10.18
N CYS A 394 -9.18 -13.59 11.00
CA CYS A 394 -8.48 -13.48 12.27
C CYS A 394 -9.38 -12.82 13.34
N PRO A 395 -9.02 -12.93 14.64
CA PRO A 395 -9.71 -12.23 15.70
C PRO A 395 -9.82 -10.74 15.40
N ARG A 396 -10.94 -10.12 15.77
CA ARG A 396 -11.26 -8.70 15.56
C ARG A 396 -11.52 -8.31 14.09
N THR A 397 -11.55 -9.25 13.14
CA THR A 397 -11.97 -8.98 11.76
C THR A 397 -13.31 -9.63 11.45
N ARG A 398 -13.97 -9.10 10.43
CA ARG A 398 -15.29 -9.54 9.97
C ARG A 398 -15.26 -9.83 8.48
N ARG A 399 -16.04 -10.84 8.07
CA ARG A 399 -16.46 -11.00 6.68
C ARG A 399 -17.86 -10.43 6.54
N ILE A 400 -18.00 -9.46 5.66
CA ILE A 400 -19.29 -8.90 5.28
C ILE A 400 -19.79 -9.70 4.08
N HIS A 401 -20.98 -10.29 4.19
CA HIS A 401 -21.63 -11.00 3.11
C HIS A 401 -22.63 -10.08 2.44
N TRP A 402 -22.22 -9.54 1.30
CA TRP A 402 -23.09 -8.72 0.46
C TRP A 402 -24.09 -9.60 -0.28
N PRO A 403 -25.37 -9.19 -0.42
CA PRO A 403 -26.35 -9.99 -1.16
C PRO A 403 -25.93 -10.09 -2.63
N ALA A 404 -26.05 -11.28 -3.19
CA ALA A 404 -26.01 -11.43 -4.64
C ALA A 404 -27.25 -10.77 -5.26
N ALA A 405 -27.16 -10.41 -6.55
CA ALA A 405 -28.34 -9.99 -7.30
C ALA A 405 -29.42 -11.08 -7.25
N ASP A 406 -30.70 -10.69 -7.35
CA ASP A 406 -31.84 -11.63 -7.29
C ASP A 406 -31.77 -12.74 -8.35
N GLN A 407 -31.08 -12.50 -9.46
CA GLN A 407 -30.70 -13.49 -10.45
C GLN A 407 -29.18 -13.48 -10.57
N GLU A 408 -28.57 -14.67 -10.55
CA GLU A 408 -27.14 -14.80 -10.79
C GLU A 408 -26.75 -14.19 -12.15
N PRO A 409 -25.96 -13.09 -12.21
CA PRO A 409 -25.55 -12.51 -13.47
C PRO A 409 -24.65 -13.48 -14.25
N LYS A 410 -24.72 -13.44 -15.56
CA LYS A 410 -23.83 -14.24 -16.39
C LYS A 410 -22.40 -13.68 -16.36
N VAL A 411 -21.42 -14.54 -16.06
CA VAL A 411 -19.99 -14.18 -16.02
C VAL A 411 -19.29 -14.69 -17.27
N SER A 412 -18.67 -13.80 -18.06
CA SER A 412 -17.76 -14.20 -19.13
C SER A 412 -16.32 -14.22 -18.62
N ILE A 413 -15.72 -15.41 -18.59
CA ILE A 413 -14.33 -15.63 -18.14
C ILE A 413 -13.42 -15.55 -19.37
N LEU A 414 -12.55 -14.53 -19.43
CA LEU A 414 -11.69 -14.24 -20.56
C LEU A 414 -10.26 -14.74 -20.28
N ILE A 415 -9.77 -15.67 -21.12
CA ILE A 415 -8.50 -16.39 -20.87
C ILE A 415 -7.58 -16.27 -22.09
N PRO A 416 -6.69 -15.28 -22.14
CA PRO A 416 -5.62 -15.26 -23.12
C PRO A 416 -4.65 -16.42 -22.93
N SER A 417 -4.38 -17.23 -23.95
CA SER A 417 -3.55 -18.42 -23.87
C SER A 417 -2.61 -18.57 -25.05
N LYS A 418 -1.49 -19.22 -24.81
CA LYS A 418 -0.55 -19.68 -25.83
C LYS A 418 0.17 -20.92 -25.33
N ASP A 419 0.06 -22.03 -26.08
CA ASP A 419 0.73 -23.28 -25.72
C ASP A 419 0.47 -23.69 -24.23
N GLN A 420 1.41 -24.34 -23.54
CA GLN A 420 1.29 -24.64 -22.09
C GLN A 420 0.02 -25.39 -21.71
N SER A 421 -0.32 -26.44 -22.44
CA SER A 421 -1.55 -27.24 -22.24
C SER A 421 -1.82 -27.64 -20.79
N ASP A 422 -0.78 -28.03 -20.04
CA ASP A 422 -0.92 -28.47 -18.63
C ASP A 422 -1.43 -27.35 -17.70
N LEU A 423 -1.08 -26.08 -17.99
CA LEU A 423 -1.53 -24.94 -17.20
C LEU A 423 -2.98 -24.59 -17.56
N LEU A 424 -3.27 -24.49 -18.86
CA LEU A 424 -4.62 -24.21 -19.32
C LEU A 424 -5.61 -25.32 -18.88
N GLU A 425 -5.24 -26.60 -18.99
CA GLU A 425 -6.09 -27.71 -18.54
C GLU A 425 -6.37 -27.63 -17.04
N ARG A 426 -5.39 -27.28 -16.21
CA ARG A 426 -5.57 -27.07 -14.76
C ARG A 426 -6.49 -25.90 -14.48
N CYS A 427 -6.31 -24.77 -15.17
CA CYS A 427 -7.17 -23.60 -15.05
C CYS A 427 -8.64 -23.95 -15.38
N LEU A 428 -8.86 -24.59 -16.51
CA LEU A 428 -10.20 -25.02 -16.96
C LEU A 428 -10.81 -26.06 -16.02
N TYR A 429 -10.02 -27.02 -15.50
CA TYR A 429 -10.51 -27.95 -14.48
C TYR A 429 -11.02 -27.22 -13.24
N GLY A 430 -10.27 -26.20 -12.76
CA GLY A 430 -10.70 -25.36 -11.64
C GLY A 430 -12.02 -24.64 -11.90
N ILE A 431 -12.21 -24.11 -13.12
CA ILE A 431 -13.44 -23.42 -13.52
C ILE A 431 -14.62 -24.39 -13.60
N TYR A 432 -14.49 -25.50 -14.32
CA TYR A 432 -15.61 -26.39 -14.59
C TYR A 432 -15.94 -27.35 -13.47
N GLU A 433 -14.93 -27.86 -12.75
CA GLU A 433 -15.10 -28.93 -11.79
C GLU A 433 -14.98 -28.51 -10.33
N SER A 434 -14.37 -27.35 -10.07
CA SER A 434 -14.10 -26.89 -8.69
C SER A 434 -14.83 -25.59 -8.34
N THR A 435 -15.68 -25.06 -9.21
CA THR A 435 -16.41 -23.79 -9.00
C THR A 435 -17.90 -24.07 -8.80
N ASN A 436 -18.49 -23.48 -7.77
CA ASN A 436 -19.92 -23.66 -7.46
C ASN A 436 -20.85 -22.76 -8.29
N TYR A 437 -20.33 -21.69 -8.87
CA TYR A 437 -21.11 -20.79 -9.74
C TYR A 437 -21.42 -21.45 -11.06
N SER A 438 -22.69 -21.38 -11.54
CA SER A 438 -23.12 -22.12 -12.72
C SER A 438 -23.42 -21.25 -13.94
N ASN A 439 -23.68 -19.96 -13.74
CA ASN A 439 -24.05 -19.08 -14.86
C ASN A 439 -22.83 -18.36 -15.44
N PHE A 440 -21.98 -19.09 -16.15
CA PHE A 440 -20.79 -18.51 -16.81
C PHE A 440 -20.60 -19.07 -18.23
N GLU A 441 -19.76 -18.37 -18.98
CA GLU A 441 -19.14 -18.84 -20.22
C GLU A 441 -17.63 -18.61 -20.16
N VAL A 442 -16.86 -19.42 -20.89
CA VAL A 442 -15.42 -19.30 -21.00
C VAL A 442 -15.03 -18.91 -22.42
N ILE A 443 -14.24 -17.85 -22.55
CA ILE A 443 -13.68 -17.39 -23.81
C ILE A 443 -12.17 -17.53 -23.79
N VAL A 444 -11.65 -18.51 -24.52
CA VAL A 444 -10.20 -18.71 -24.65
C VAL A 444 -9.72 -18.00 -25.89
N ILE A 445 -8.75 -17.10 -25.73
CA ILE A 445 -8.11 -16.38 -26.85
C ILE A 445 -6.77 -17.07 -27.14
N ASP A 446 -6.74 -17.88 -28.21
CA ASP A 446 -5.53 -18.58 -28.62
C ASP A 446 -4.59 -17.69 -29.42
N HIS A 447 -3.42 -17.40 -28.86
CA HIS A 447 -2.36 -16.64 -29.52
C HIS A 447 -1.42 -17.56 -30.30
N GLN A 448 -1.92 -18.15 -31.40
CA GLN A 448 -1.12 -18.99 -32.30
C GLN A 448 -0.38 -20.15 -31.57
N SER A 449 -1.11 -20.94 -30.81
CA SER A 449 -0.55 -22.17 -30.22
C SER A 449 -0.08 -23.14 -31.30
N ASN A 450 1.01 -23.83 -31.03
CA ASN A 450 1.62 -24.80 -31.93
C ASN A 450 2.06 -26.10 -31.25
N GLU A 451 1.97 -26.17 -29.92
CA GLU A 451 2.17 -27.41 -29.18
C GLU A 451 0.99 -28.36 -29.41
N LYS A 452 1.30 -29.60 -29.80
CA LYS A 452 0.27 -30.63 -30.08
C LYS A 452 -0.73 -30.78 -28.93
N GLY A 453 -0.27 -30.80 -27.67
CA GLY A 453 -1.12 -30.91 -26.50
C GLY A 453 -2.09 -29.71 -26.34
N ALA A 454 -1.64 -28.51 -26.68
CA ALA A 454 -2.48 -27.30 -26.64
C ALA A 454 -3.57 -27.36 -27.71
N LEU A 455 -3.22 -27.74 -28.94
CA LEU A 455 -4.19 -27.89 -30.04
C LEU A 455 -5.25 -28.97 -29.75
N GLU A 456 -4.84 -30.14 -29.20
CA GLU A 456 -5.75 -31.22 -28.81
C GLU A 456 -6.67 -30.75 -27.66
N LEU A 457 -6.17 -29.96 -26.70
CA LEU A 457 -6.98 -29.40 -25.62
C LEU A 457 -7.99 -28.39 -26.16
N LEU A 458 -7.58 -27.46 -27.03
CA LEU A 458 -8.45 -26.47 -27.65
C LEU A 458 -9.58 -27.17 -28.43
N GLU A 459 -9.27 -28.17 -29.26
CA GLU A 459 -10.27 -28.96 -29.99
C GLU A 459 -11.26 -29.71 -29.03
N LYS A 460 -10.78 -30.15 -27.88
CA LYS A 460 -11.61 -30.82 -26.85
C LYS A 460 -12.60 -29.82 -26.22
N ILE A 461 -12.15 -28.63 -25.83
CA ILE A 461 -12.98 -27.66 -25.14
C ILE A 461 -13.92 -26.88 -26.07
N ASP A 462 -13.61 -26.76 -27.36
CA ASP A 462 -14.46 -26.14 -28.37
C ASP A 462 -15.80 -26.91 -28.59
N LYS A 463 -15.85 -28.17 -28.13
CA LYS A 463 -17.07 -29.00 -28.17
C LYS A 463 -18.06 -28.69 -27.04
N ARG A 464 -17.74 -27.80 -26.14
CA ARG A 464 -18.60 -27.38 -25.03
C ARG A 464 -19.46 -26.21 -25.44
N ASP A 465 -20.74 -26.23 -25.08
CA ASP A 465 -21.70 -25.16 -25.37
C ASP A 465 -21.42 -23.88 -24.58
N ASP A 466 -20.70 -23.98 -23.45
CA ASP A 466 -20.34 -22.89 -22.56
C ASP A 466 -18.91 -22.33 -22.81
N THR A 467 -18.27 -22.75 -23.91
CA THR A 467 -16.91 -22.36 -24.27
C THR A 467 -16.83 -21.83 -25.69
N LYS A 468 -16.05 -20.78 -25.88
CA LYS A 468 -15.74 -20.22 -27.20
C LYS A 468 -14.23 -20.03 -27.35
N ILE A 469 -13.68 -20.40 -28.50
CA ILE A 469 -12.28 -20.19 -28.82
C ILE A 469 -12.19 -19.07 -29.86
N LEU A 470 -11.31 -18.10 -29.61
CA LEU A 470 -11.00 -17.02 -30.55
C LEU A 470 -9.53 -17.14 -30.94
N GLU A 471 -9.25 -17.19 -32.22
CA GLU A 471 -7.91 -17.13 -32.75
C GLU A 471 -7.41 -15.68 -32.78
N PHE A 472 -6.21 -15.43 -32.27
CA PHE A 472 -5.57 -14.12 -32.29
C PHE A 472 -4.23 -14.17 -33.02
N GLU A 473 -4.14 -13.42 -34.09
CA GLU A 473 -2.91 -13.28 -34.89
C GLU A 473 -2.18 -11.97 -34.60
N GLY A 474 -0.86 -11.99 -34.65
CA GLY A 474 -0.03 -10.80 -34.49
C GLY A 474 0.88 -10.82 -33.25
N ASN A 475 1.37 -9.65 -32.87
CA ASN A 475 2.22 -9.51 -31.70
C ASN A 475 1.38 -9.64 -30.43
N PHE A 476 1.94 -10.27 -29.42
CA PHE A 476 1.27 -10.40 -28.12
C PHE A 476 0.90 -9.03 -27.55
N ASN A 477 -0.39 -8.85 -27.30
CA ASN A 477 -0.96 -7.68 -26.66
C ASN A 477 -2.12 -8.14 -25.76
N PHE A 478 -1.87 -8.21 -24.47
CA PHE A 478 -2.85 -8.67 -23.47
C PHE A 478 -4.11 -7.81 -23.48
N SER A 479 -3.94 -6.50 -23.58
CA SER A 479 -5.07 -5.55 -23.63
C SER A 479 -5.97 -5.78 -24.83
N LEU A 480 -5.38 -5.88 -26.02
CA LEU A 480 -6.14 -6.11 -27.25
C LEU A 480 -6.85 -7.48 -27.24
N MET A 481 -6.17 -8.53 -26.76
CA MET A 481 -6.76 -9.87 -26.65
C MET A 481 -7.99 -9.87 -25.76
N ASN A 482 -7.90 -9.26 -24.56
CA ASN A 482 -9.04 -9.18 -23.65
C ASN A 482 -10.17 -8.30 -24.20
N ASN A 483 -9.87 -7.20 -24.91
CA ASN A 483 -10.89 -6.36 -25.54
C ASN A 483 -11.68 -7.15 -26.61
N ILE A 484 -10.98 -7.91 -27.47
CA ILE A 484 -11.63 -8.78 -28.48
C ILE A 484 -12.48 -9.86 -27.81
N ALA A 485 -11.99 -10.44 -26.72
CA ALA A 485 -12.75 -11.44 -25.96
C ALA A 485 -14.01 -10.84 -25.36
N ALA A 486 -13.92 -9.65 -24.77
CA ALA A 486 -15.05 -8.93 -24.21
C ALA A 486 -16.12 -8.61 -25.27
N GLU A 487 -15.71 -8.12 -26.46
CA GLU A 487 -16.62 -7.88 -27.59
C GLU A 487 -17.35 -9.16 -28.03
N SER A 488 -16.71 -10.32 -27.92
CA SER A 488 -17.23 -11.61 -28.36
C SER A 488 -18.05 -12.35 -27.29
N SER A 489 -18.11 -11.79 -26.08
CA SER A 489 -18.74 -12.41 -24.91
C SER A 489 -20.16 -11.87 -24.67
N THR A 490 -20.96 -12.57 -23.86
CA THR A 490 -22.38 -12.25 -23.63
C THR A 490 -22.75 -12.05 -22.17
N GLY A 491 -21.79 -12.20 -21.25
CA GLY A 491 -22.04 -12.06 -19.83
C GLY A 491 -22.25 -10.62 -19.38
N ASP A 492 -22.99 -10.43 -18.31
CA ASP A 492 -23.21 -9.15 -17.65
C ASP A 492 -21.95 -8.67 -16.91
N LEU A 493 -21.14 -9.64 -16.49
CA LEU A 493 -19.85 -9.44 -15.81
C LEU A 493 -18.73 -10.03 -16.65
N LEU A 494 -17.58 -9.35 -16.63
CA LEU A 494 -16.34 -9.80 -17.27
C LEU A 494 -15.33 -10.18 -16.20
N CYS A 495 -14.74 -11.37 -16.33
CA CYS A 495 -13.67 -11.85 -15.47
C CYS A 495 -12.41 -12.09 -16.31
N LEU A 496 -11.44 -11.20 -16.24
CA LEU A 496 -10.12 -11.45 -16.81
C LEU A 496 -9.44 -12.51 -15.95
N LEU A 497 -8.94 -13.57 -16.57
CA LEU A 497 -8.29 -14.65 -15.89
C LEU A 497 -7.06 -15.16 -16.68
N ASN A 498 -5.91 -15.28 -16.01
CA ASN A 498 -4.74 -15.85 -16.66
C ASN A 498 -4.89 -17.39 -16.80
N ASN A 499 -4.32 -17.94 -17.87
CA ASN A 499 -4.35 -19.38 -18.16
C ASN A 499 -3.54 -20.25 -17.19
N ASP A 500 -2.79 -19.65 -16.25
CA ASP A 500 -1.97 -20.33 -15.24
C ASP A 500 -2.52 -20.13 -13.81
N ILE A 501 -3.82 -19.88 -13.71
CA ILE A 501 -4.55 -19.84 -12.43
C ILE A 501 -5.01 -21.24 -12.04
N GLU A 502 -4.98 -21.54 -10.73
CA GLU A 502 -5.53 -22.75 -10.12
C GLU A 502 -6.49 -22.36 -8.99
N VAL A 503 -7.72 -22.85 -9.04
CA VAL A 503 -8.77 -22.53 -8.06
C VAL A 503 -8.50 -23.23 -6.74
N ILE A 504 -8.60 -22.51 -5.61
CA ILE A 504 -8.48 -23.06 -4.25
C ILE A 504 -9.86 -23.22 -3.61
N ASN A 505 -10.65 -22.16 -3.57
CA ASN A 505 -11.98 -22.20 -2.96
C ASN A 505 -13.08 -22.15 -4.03
N SER A 506 -14.09 -22.97 -3.85
CA SER A 506 -15.14 -23.19 -4.86
C SER A 506 -16.10 -22.00 -5.02
N ASP A 507 -16.18 -21.12 -4.05
CA ASP A 507 -17.06 -19.94 -4.01
C ASP A 507 -16.37 -18.63 -4.49
N TRP A 508 -15.22 -18.75 -5.17
CA TRP A 508 -14.45 -17.58 -5.60
C TRP A 508 -15.20 -16.64 -6.57
N ILE A 509 -16.01 -17.19 -7.50
CA ILE A 509 -16.84 -16.37 -8.40
C ILE A 509 -17.96 -15.71 -7.63
N GLN A 510 -18.67 -16.44 -6.75
CA GLN A 510 -19.70 -15.85 -5.90
C GLN A 510 -19.20 -14.68 -5.07
N GLU A 511 -18.01 -14.81 -4.50
CA GLU A 511 -17.37 -13.72 -3.74
C GLU A 511 -17.12 -12.51 -4.64
N LEU A 512 -16.50 -12.70 -5.81
CA LEU A 512 -16.25 -11.60 -6.74
C LEU A 512 -17.55 -10.95 -7.23
N VAL A 513 -18.55 -11.75 -7.56
CA VAL A 513 -19.88 -11.29 -7.98
C VAL A 513 -20.56 -10.49 -6.88
N SER A 514 -20.56 -10.97 -5.63
CA SER A 514 -21.17 -10.27 -4.50
C SER A 514 -20.55 -8.89 -4.25
N GLN A 515 -19.23 -8.77 -4.45
CA GLN A 515 -18.52 -7.50 -4.28
C GLN A 515 -18.78 -6.54 -5.45
N VAL A 516 -18.74 -7.00 -6.72
CA VAL A 516 -18.92 -6.14 -7.90
C VAL A 516 -20.38 -5.73 -8.11
N SER A 517 -21.34 -6.43 -7.50
CA SER A 517 -22.76 -6.09 -7.54
C SER A 517 -23.14 -4.93 -6.61
N ARG A 518 -22.22 -4.43 -5.81
CA ARG A 518 -22.41 -3.25 -4.97
C ARG A 518 -22.45 -1.99 -5.85
N GLU A 519 -23.34 -1.05 -5.55
CA GLU A 519 -23.65 0.12 -6.39
C GLU A 519 -22.40 0.92 -6.83
N ASN A 520 -21.42 1.11 -5.93
CA ASN A 520 -20.24 1.94 -6.20
C ASN A 520 -18.97 1.13 -6.47
N VAL A 521 -19.07 -0.19 -6.68
CA VAL A 521 -17.90 -1.04 -6.94
C VAL A 521 -17.79 -1.33 -8.43
N GLY A 522 -16.70 -0.86 -9.04
CA GLY A 522 -16.43 -1.06 -10.47
C GLY A 522 -15.54 -2.26 -10.76
N VAL A 523 -14.57 -2.54 -9.89
CA VAL A 523 -13.55 -3.57 -10.12
C VAL A 523 -13.30 -4.36 -8.85
N VAL A 524 -13.19 -5.70 -8.98
CA VAL A 524 -12.87 -6.59 -7.87
C VAL A 524 -11.72 -7.53 -8.25
N GLY A 525 -10.75 -7.69 -7.35
CA GLY A 525 -9.65 -8.63 -7.50
C GLY A 525 -9.56 -9.66 -6.38
N ALA A 526 -9.02 -10.83 -6.72
CA ALA A 526 -8.87 -11.97 -5.84
C ALA A 526 -7.53 -11.97 -5.08
N LEU A 527 -7.45 -12.71 -3.99
CA LEU A 527 -6.18 -13.10 -3.35
C LEU A 527 -5.46 -14.11 -4.24
N LEU A 528 -4.27 -13.74 -4.74
CA LEU A 528 -3.42 -14.69 -5.45
C LEU A 528 -2.26 -15.14 -4.59
N ARG A 529 -1.99 -16.45 -4.64
CA ARG A 529 -0.83 -17.06 -3.97
C ARG A 529 0.15 -17.65 -4.97
N TYR A 530 1.38 -17.71 -4.57
CA TYR A 530 2.36 -18.54 -5.23
C TYR A 530 2.09 -20.04 -4.95
N PRO A 531 2.63 -20.99 -5.77
CA PRO A 531 2.49 -22.42 -5.52
C PRO A 531 2.99 -22.89 -4.14
N ASP A 532 3.85 -22.10 -3.47
CA ASP A 532 4.29 -22.36 -2.10
C ASP A 532 3.37 -21.74 -1.03
N LYS A 533 2.21 -21.27 -1.47
CA LYS A 533 1.17 -20.62 -0.64
C LYS A 533 1.54 -19.27 -0.05
N SER A 534 2.74 -18.72 -0.33
CA SER A 534 3.04 -17.33 0.05
C SER A 534 2.18 -16.34 -0.77
N ILE A 535 1.93 -15.16 -0.22
CA ILE A 535 1.14 -14.11 -0.90
C ILE A 535 1.85 -13.66 -2.18
N GLN A 536 1.12 -13.62 -3.28
CA GLN A 536 1.56 -13.04 -4.53
C GLN A 536 0.92 -11.68 -4.77
N HIS A 537 -0.41 -11.60 -4.60
CA HIS A 537 -1.19 -10.41 -4.82
C HIS A 537 -2.24 -10.21 -3.71
N ALA A 538 -2.23 -9.02 -3.14
CA ALA A 538 -3.22 -8.54 -2.16
C ALA A 538 -3.53 -7.05 -2.42
N GLY A 539 -3.89 -6.73 -3.66
CA GLY A 539 -3.97 -5.37 -4.17
C GLY A 539 -2.62 -4.84 -4.66
N LEU A 540 -2.65 -3.71 -5.33
CA LEU A 540 -1.49 -2.98 -5.81
C LEU A 540 -1.33 -1.68 -5.03
N SER A 541 -0.10 -1.33 -4.69
CA SER A 541 0.27 -0.10 -4.01
C SER A 541 1.43 0.58 -4.72
N PRO A 542 1.61 1.90 -4.57
CA PRO A 542 2.73 2.61 -5.17
C PRO A 542 4.07 2.02 -4.73
N ASN A 543 5.03 1.96 -5.64
CA ASN A 543 6.35 1.42 -5.37
C ASN A 543 7.42 2.10 -6.24
N LEU A 544 8.50 2.58 -5.63
CA LEU A 544 9.59 3.28 -6.34
C LEU A 544 10.32 2.40 -7.37
N GLY A 545 10.28 1.08 -7.19
CA GLY A 545 11.00 0.15 -8.09
C GLY A 545 10.20 -0.26 -9.33
N SER A 546 8.87 -0.10 -9.32
CA SER A 546 7.98 -0.61 -10.37
C SER A 546 6.71 0.22 -10.56
N LEU A 547 6.69 1.49 -10.18
CA LEU A 547 5.53 2.40 -10.12
C LEU A 547 4.42 1.87 -9.21
N TYR A 548 3.89 0.69 -9.49
CA TYR A 548 2.98 -0.09 -8.64
C TYR A 548 3.56 -1.48 -8.36
N GLY A 549 3.40 -1.96 -7.14
CA GLY A 549 3.86 -3.27 -6.69
C GLY A 549 2.77 -4.03 -5.94
N HIS A 550 2.83 -5.36 -5.97
CA HIS A 550 1.87 -6.18 -5.22
C HIS A 550 2.06 -6.01 -3.71
N ALA A 551 1.01 -5.58 -3.02
CA ALA A 551 0.98 -5.43 -1.58
C ALA A 551 1.26 -6.77 -0.86
N HIS A 552 2.04 -6.72 0.23
CA HIS A 552 2.41 -7.88 1.05
C HIS A 552 3.03 -9.07 0.26
N LYS A 553 3.65 -8.78 -0.89
CA LYS A 553 4.26 -9.83 -1.74
C LYS A 553 5.27 -10.67 -0.95
N TYR A 554 5.19 -12.00 -1.11
CA TYR A 554 6.01 -13.01 -0.40
C TYR A 554 5.73 -13.14 1.11
N PHE A 555 4.71 -12.52 1.66
CA PHE A 555 4.31 -12.78 3.03
C PHE A 555 3.89 -14.26 3.17
N PRO A 556 4.23 -14.92 4.30
CA PRO A 556 3.87 -16.31 4.51
C PRO A 556 2.36 -16.53 4.57
N SER A 557 1.91 -17.73 4.26
CA SER A 557 0.53 -18.15 4.47
C SER A 557 0.14 -17.97 5.95
N GLY A 558 -1.07 -17.46 6.18
CA GLY A 558 -1.58 -17.15 7.53
C GLY A 558 -1.10 -15.80 8.10
N SER A 559 -0.32 -15.01 7.34
CA SER A 559 -0.04 -13.63 7.71
C SER A 559 -1.31 -12.78 7.56
N PHE A 560 -1.56 -11.88 8.52
CA PHE A 560 -2.67 -10.93 8.46
C PHE A 560 -2.29 -9.56 7.87
N GLY A 561 -0.99 -9.34 7.61
CA GLY A 561 -0.48 -8.11 7.01
C GLY A 561 -0.56 -6.89 7.92
N TYR A 562 -0.33 -5.73 7.34
CA TYR A 562 -0.44 -4.44 8.02
C TYR A 562 -1.91 -4.23 8.45
N ARG A 563 -2.14 -4.03 9.76
CA ARG A 563 -3.47 -3.79 10.35
C ARG A 563 -4.54 -4.78 9.85
N ASN A 564 -4.20 -6.07 9.77
CA ASN A 564 -5.08 -7.15 9.32
C ASN A 564 -5.62 -7.01 7.87
N ARG A 565 -5.01 -6.20 7.02
CA ARG A 565 -5.47 -5.99 5.63
C ARG A 565 -5.51 -7.25 4.79
N LEU A 566 -4.74 -8.28 5.12
CA LEU A 566 -4.83 -9.59 4.47
C LEU A 566 -6.02 -10.45 4.94
N ALA A 567 -6.79 -9.99 5.91
CA ALA A 567 -7.91 -10.71 6.49
C ALA A 567 -9.30 -10.11 6.20
N VAL A 568 -9.36 -8.97 5.50
CA VAL A 568 -10.61 -8.23 5.22
C VAL A 568 -10.65 -7.78 3.76
N ALA A 569 -11.83 -7.79 3.15
CA ALA A 569 -12.04 -7.12 1.87
C ALA A 569 -11.92 -5.60 2.08
N HIS A 570 -11.29 -4.91 1.13
CA HIS A 570 -11.11 -3.46 1.25
C HIS A 570 -10.78 -2.79 -0.08
N GLN A 571 -10.98 -1.47 -0.11
CA GLN A 571 -10.59 -0.66 -1.26
C GLN A 571 -9.07 -0.60 -1.40
N VAL A 572 -8.61 -0.74 -2.65
CA VAL A 572 -7.21 -0.63 -3.06
C VAL A 572 -7.09 0.30 -4.26
N ALA A 573 -5.89 0.76 -4.58
CA ALA A 573 -5.67 1.58 -5.78
C ALA A 573 -5.98 0.79 -7.06
N ALA A 574 -5.50 -0.43 -7.13
CA ALA A 574 -5.68 -1.31 -8.28
C ALA A 574 -5.55 -2.79 -7.90
N VAL A 575 -6.02 -3.66 -8.77
CA VAL A 575 -5.85 -5.12 -8.73
C VAL A 575 -5.24 -5.64 -10.02
N THR A 576 -4.68 -6.85 -10.01
CA THR A 576 -4.03 -7.41 -11.20
C THR A 576 -5.02 -8.08 -12.16
N GLY A 577 -4.79 -7.90 -13.45
CA GLY A 577 -5.52 -8.58 -14.52
C GLY A 577 -5.35 -10.10 -14.56
N ALA A 578 -4.53 -10.68 -13.66
CA ALA A 578 -4.43 -12.14 -13.52
C ALA A 578 -5.72 -12.77 -12.97
N CYS A 579 -6.50 -12.01 -12.17
CA CYS A 579 -7.90 -12.30 -11.81
C CYS A 579 -8.56 -10.97 -11.43
N LEU A 580 -9.36 -10.41 -12.34
CA LEU A 580 -10.04 -9.13 -12.21
C LEU A 580 -11.46 -9.27 -12.72
N MET A 581 -12.44 -8.88 -11.91
CA MET A 581 -13.85 -8.85 -12.30
C MET A 581 -14.38 -7.43 -12.37
N THR A 582 -15.20 -7.13 -13.40
CA THR A 582 -15.85 -5.82 -13.61
C THR A 582 -17.18 -6.03 -14.31
N SER A 583 -18.08 -5.04 -14.27
CA SER A 583 -19.32 -5.08 -15.05
C SER A 583 -19.04 -4.79 -16.54
N ARG A 584 -19.84 -5.37 -17.42
CA ARG A 584 -19.79 -5.05 -18.84
C ARG A 584 -20.10 -3.57 -19.09
N GLU A 585 -21.07 -3.03 -18.37
CA GLU A 585 -21.45 -1.63 -18.48
C GLU A 585 -20.25 -0.70 -18.24
N LEU A 586 -19.53 -0.90 -17.15
CA LEU A 586 -18.33 -0.13 -16.85
C LEU A 586 -17.20 -0.39 -17.86
N TRP A 587 -17.05 -1.65 -18.32
CA TRP A 587 -16.05 -1.96 -19.35
C TRP A 587 -16.30 -1.19 -20.64
N ASP A 588 -17.54 -1.13 -21.08
CA ASP A 588 -17.94 -0.41 -22.30
C ASP A 588 -17.84 1.11 -22.11
N GLU A 589 -18.22 1.64 -20.95
CA GLU A 589 -18.05 3.05 -20.56
C GLU A 589 -16.60 3.50 -20.63
N LEU A 590 -15.68 2.71 -20.07
CA LEU A 590 -14.24 3.04 -20.01
C LEU A 590 -13.49 2.69 -21.30
N GLY A 591 -14.13 2.00 -22.25
CA GLY A 591 -13.55 1.56 -23.52
C GLY A 591 -12.54 0.42 -23.36
N GLY A 592 -12.69 -0.40 -22.32
CA GLY A 592 -11.83 -1.55 -22.04
C GLY A 592 -10.39 -1.19 -21.65
N LEU A 593 -9.48 -2.15 -21.86
CA LEU A 593 -8.06 -1.97 -21.58
C LEU A 593 -7.37 -1.09 -22.63
N ASN A 594 -6.44 -0.26 -22.18
CA ASN A 594 -5.64 0.58 -23.08
C ASN A 594 -4.64 -0.27 -23.88
N GLN A 595 -4.85 -0.39 -25.19
CA GLN A 595 -4.04 -1.22 -26.09
C GLN A 595 -2.60 -0.72 -26.24
N GLN A 596 -2.30 0.54 -25.90
CA GLN A 596 -0.92 1.06 -25.89
C GLN A 596 -0.12 0.55 -24.68
N LEU A 597 -0.81 0.13 -23.61
CA LEU A 597 -0.27 -0.61 -22.48
C LEU A 597 -0.47 -2.11 -22.77
N ALA A 598 0.32 -2.64 -23.69
CA ALA A 598 0.09 -3.98 -24.24
C ALA A 598 0.25 -5.10 -23.21
N VAL A 599 1.08 -4.90 -22.17
CA VAL A 599 1.42 -5.93 -21.19
C VAL A 599 1.51 -5.40 -19.77
N ALA A 600 2.23 -4.29 -19.54
CA ALA A 600 2.44 -3.73 -18.21
C ALA A 600 1.44 -2.60 -17.95
N TYR A 601 1.00 -2.51 -16.71
CA TYR A 601 0.14 -1.43 -16.18
C TYR A 601 -1.26 -1.29 -16.80
N ASN A 602 -1.66 -2.17 -17.70
CA ASN A 602 -2.99 -2.12 -18.32
C ASN A 602 -4.12 -2.35 -17.32
N ASP A 603 -3.92 -3.24 -16.37
CA ASP A 603 -4.80 -3.51 -15.24
C ASP A 603 -4.86 -2.34 -14.25
N VAL A 604 -3.70 -1.72 -13.96
CA VAL A 604 -3.63 -0.53 -13.12
C VAL A 604 -4.33 0.65 -13.80
N ASP A 605 -4.07 0.90 -15.10
CA ASP A 605 -4.73 1.94 -15.90
C ASP A 605 -6.26 1.80 -15.87
N TYR A 606 -6.76 0.57 -16.07
CA TYR A 606 -8.18 0.28 -16.00
C TYR A 606 -8.79 0.57 -14.63
N CYS A 607 -8.12 0.13 -13.57
CA CYS A 607 -8.55 0.41 -12.20
C CYS A 607 -8.56 1.92 -11.88
N LEU A 608 -7.53 2.67 -12.31
CA LEU A 608 -7.48 4.11 -12.08
C LEU A 608 -8.53 4.86 -12.91
N LYS A 609 -8.85 4.43 -14.12
CA LYS A 609 -10.00 4.95 -14.90
C LYS A 609 -11.31 4.71 -14.16
N ALA A 610 -11.55 3.52 -13.64
CA ALA A 610 -12.75 3.23 -12.85
C ALA A 610 -12.84 4.18 -11.63
N ARG A 611 -11.72 4.40 -10.92
CA ARG A 611 -11.70 5.34 -9.79
C ARG A 611 -11.97 6.79 -10.20
N THR A 612 -11.42 7.26 -11.31
CA THR A 612 -11.71 8.62 -11.82
C THR A 612 -13.16 8.81 -12.28
N SER A 613 -13.84 7.71 -12.63
CA SER A 613 -15.28 7.68 -12.92
C SER A 613 -16.15 7.51 -11.65
N GLY A 614 -15.55 7.56 -10.44
CA GLY A 614 -16.27 7.49 -9.16
C GLY A 614 -16.49 6.08 -8.63
N TYR A 615 -15.94 5.03 -9.26
CA TYR A 615 -16.08 3.67 -8.80
C TYR A 615 -14.96 3.24 -7.85
N GLN A 616 -15.29 2.36 -6.92
CA GLN A 616 -14.35 1.74 -6.01
C GLN A 616 -13.68 0.51 -6.65
N VAL A 617 -12.44 0.26 -6.26
CA VAL A 617 -11.69 -0.95 -6.61
C VAL A 617 -11.49 -1.76 -5.32
N ILE A 618 -12.03 -2.96 -5.27
CA ILE A 618 -12.02 -3.83 -4.08
C ILE A 618 -11.05 -5.00 -4.31
N TRP A 619 -10.26 -5.28 -3.31
CA TRP A 619 -9.55 -6.55 -3.19
C TRP A 619 -10.19 -7.38 -2.07
N THR A 620 -10.41 -8.68 -2.31
CA THR A 620 -10.99 -9.59 -1.32
C THR A 620 -10.07 -10.78 -1.03
N PRO A 621 -9.87 -11.15 0.27
CA PRO A 621 -9.15 -12.35 0.64
C PRO A 621 -10.01 -13.63 0.54
N PHE A 622 -11.31 -13.49 0.28
CA PHE A 622 -12.27 -14.58 0.30
C PHE A 622 -12.44 -15.26 -1.08
N ALA A 623 -11.92 -14.69 -2.14
CA ALA A 623 -11.66 -15.35 -3.42
C ALA A 623 -10.17 -15.69 -3.49
N GLU A 624 -9.80 -16.96 -3.27
CA GLU A 624 -8.41 -17.39 -3.13
C GLU A 624 -7.99 -18.33 -4.26
N LEU A 625 -6.93 -17.97 -4.99
CA LEU A 625 -6.43 -18.68 -6.16
C LEU A 625 -4.90 -18.83 -6.10
N ILE A 626 -4.35 -19.87 -6.74
CA ILE A 626 -2.90 -19.98 -7.00
C ILE A 626 -2.62 -19.47 -8.40
N HIS A 627 -1.61 -18.60 -8.53
CA HIS A 627 -1.12 -18.11 -9.82
C HIS A 627 0.32 -18.61 -10.04
N HIS A 628 0.48 -19.46 -11.06
CA HIS A 628 1.75 -20.12 -11.37
C HIS A 628 2.79 -19.22 -12.07
N GLU A 629 2.64 -17.92 -12.04
CA GLU A 629 3.37 -16.81 -12.63
C GLU A 629 4.66 -17.17 -13.40
N SER A 630 4.85 -16.59 -14.57
CA SER A 630 6.07 -16.67 -15.39
C SER A 630 6.44 -18.05 -15.96
N LEU A 631 5.55 -19.03 -15.92
CA LEU A 631 5.79 -20.29 -16.62
C LEU A 631 5.55 -20.15 -18.13
N SER A 632 4.63 -19.23 -18.52
CA SER A 632 4.26 -18.99 -19.92
C SER A 632 5.07 -17.93 -20.63
N ARG A 633 5.46 -16.82 -19.96
CA ARG A 633 6.09 -15.65 -20.60
C ARG A 633 7.61 -15.54 -20.42
N GLY A 634 8.20 -16.14 -19.39
CA GLY A 634 9.55 -15.81 -18.95
C GLY A 634 9.62 -14.41 -18.31
N TYR A 635 10.82 -13.95 -17.97
CA TYR A 635 11.03 -12.61 -17.41
C TYR A 635 11.29 -11.60 -18.54
N ASP A 636 10.88 -10.32 -18.34
CA ASP A 636 11.09 -9.17 -19.26
C ASP A 636 12.57 -8.76 -19.40
N GLU A 637 13.43 -9.72 -19.67
CA GLU A 637 14.90 -9.50 -19.69
C GLU A 637 15.49 -9.37 -21.08
N HIS A 638 14.72 -9.76 -22.11
CA HIS A 638 15.13 -9.57 -23.49
C HIS A 638 15.11 -8.07 -23.84
N PRO A 639 16.08 -7.52 -24.60
CA PRO A 639 16.14 -6.09 -24.93
C PRO A 639 14.83 -5.51 -25.47
N LYS A 640 14.14 -6.22 -26.37
CA LYS A 640 12.84 -5.79 -26.91
C LYS A 640 11.75 -5.66 -25.83
N GLN A 641 11.77 -6.53 -24.83
CA GLN A 641 10.80 -6.49 -23.71
C GLN A 641 11.10 -5.33 -22.77
N ARG A 642 12.38 -5.01 -22.54
CA ARG A 642 12.80 -3.83 -21.78
C ARG A 642 12.40 -2.52 -22.46
N ASP A 643 12.60 -2.42 -23.77
CA ASP A 643 12.22 -1.23 -24.55
C ASP A 643 10.69 -1.03 -24.53
N ARG A 644 9.91 -2.12 -24.62
CA ARG A 644 8.47 -2.07 -24.47
C ARG A 644 8.09 -1.59 -23.06
N LEU A 645 8.62 -2.23 -22.01
CA LEU A 645 8.33 -1.86 -20.61
C LEU A 645 8.68 -0.40 -20.33
N ALA A 646 9.80 0.10 -20.85
CA ALA A 646 10.17 1.51 -20.67
C ALA A 646 9.14 2.46 -21.30
N LYS A 647 8.67 2.16 -22.52
CA LYS A 647 7.61 2.95 -23.19
C LYS A 647 6.28 2.89 -22.47
N GLU A 648 5.87 1.69 -22.03
CA GLU A 648 4.64 1.50 -21.26
C GLU A 648 4.71 2.23 -19.91
N SER A 649 5.87 2.21 -19.24
CA SER A 649 6.11 2.96 -18.00
C SER A 649 6.05 4.47 -18.21
N GLU A 650 6.68 4.99 -19.28
CA GLU A 650 6.64 6.42 -19.61
C GLU A 650 5.20 6.88 -19.92
N LEU A 651 4.48 6.11 -20.72
CA LEU A 651 3.07 6.39 -21.02
C LEU A 651 2.23 6.39 -19.73
N PHE A 652 2.40 5.37 -18.89
CA PHE A 652 1.65 5.25 -17.63
C PHE A 652 1.92 6.43 -16.68
N VAL A 653 3.19 6.84 -16.51
CA VAL A 653 3.56 8.01 -15.70
C VAL A 653 2.91 9.29 -16.24
N ASN A 654 2.90 9.47 -17.58
CA ASN A 654 2.29 10.65 -18.18
C ASN A 654 0.76 10.70 -17.98
N LEU A 655 0.09 9.55 -17.93
CA LEU A 655 -1.36 9.46 -17.70
C LEU A 655 -1.74 9.64 -16.23
N TRP A 656 -0.92 9.12 -15.29
CA TRP A 656 -1.31 8.92 -13.90
C TRP A 656 -0.35 9.54 -12.87
N LYS A 657 0.37 10.59 -13.26
CA LYS A 657 1.36 11.26 -12.39
C LYS A 657 0.77 11.63 -11.02
N ASP A 658 -0.42 12.24 -11.01
CA ASP A 658 -1.06 12.73 -9.79
C ASP A 658 -1.39 11.60 -8.83
N PHE A 659 -1.82 10.44 -9.34
CA PHE A 659 -2.06 9.23 -8.54
C PHE A 659 -0.77 8.58 -8.02
N LEU A 660 0.35 8.75 -8.70
CA LEU A 660 1.64 8.28 -8.21
C LEU A 660 2.15 9.15 -7.06
N ASP A 661 1.83 10.44 -7.08
CA ASP A 661 2.21 11.41 -6.05
C ASP A 661 1.32 11.28 -4.80
N ASP A 662 0.00 11.13 -4.97
CA ASP A 662 -0.97 10.90 -3.87
C ASP A 662 -1.95 9.74 -4.22
N ASP A 663 -1.58 8.54 -3.83
CA ASP A 663 -2.36 7.34 -4.12
C ASP A 663 -3.67 7.31 -3.32
N PRO A 664 -4.81 6.99 -3.98
CA PRO A 664 -6.15 7.06 -3.37
C PRO A 664 -6.42 5.98 -2.30
N ALA A 665 -5.50 5.03 -2.08
CA ALA A 665 -5.68 3.96 -1.11
C ALA A 665 -4.44 3.76 -0.20
N TYR A 666 -3.42 4.63 -0.31
CA TYR A 666 -2.16 4.48 0.40
C TYR A 666 -1.81 5.73 1.22
N SER A 667 -1.39 5.56 2.49
CA SER A 667 -1.02 6.70 3.33
C SER A 667 0.34 7.30 2.93
N PRO A 668 0.50 8.64 2.90
CA PRO A 668 1.77 9.30 2.61
C PRO A 668 2.82 9.06 3.71
N ASN A 669 2.42 8.62 4.90
CA ASN A 669 3.32 8.25 6.00
C ASN A 669 3.94 6.87 5.84
N LEU A 670 3.51 6.08 4.86
CA LEU A 670 4.04 4.76 4.56
C LEU A 670 5.08 4.81 3.45
N THR A 671 6.04 3.89 3.51
CA THR A 671 7.16 3.85 2.54
C THR A 671 6.72 3.38 1.16
N LEU A 672 7.31 3.96 0.11
CA LEU A 672 7.19 3.45 -1.27
C LEU A 672 8.29 2.44 -1.63
N GLU A 673 9.21 2.12 -0.72
CA GLU A 673 10.37 1.28 -1.02
C GLU A 673 10.11 -0.20 -0.86
N SER A 674 9.06 -0.52 -0.15
CA SER A 674 8.61 -1.89 0.04
C SER A 674 7.08 -1.95 0.03
N THR A 675 6.55 -3.11 -0.24
CA THR A 675 5.11 -3.38 -0.28
C THR A 675 4.56 -3.92 1.05
N ASN A 676 5.27 -3.68 2.15
CA ASN A 676 4.95 -4.18 3.49
C ASN A 676 4.23 -3.17 4.41
N PHE A 677 3.96 -1.96 3.91
CA PHE A 677 3.30 -0.86 4.65
C PHE A 677 4.10 -0.38 5.88
N SER A 678 5.41 -0.44 5.85
CA SER A 678 6.25 0.14 6.90
C SER A 678 6.21 1.66 6.86
N LEU A 679 6.51 2.30 7.99
CA LEU A 679 6.61 3.75 8.08
C LEU A 679 7.72 4.29 7.17
N SER A 680 7.43 5.42 6.53
CA SER A 680 8.42 6.14 5.73
C SER A 680 9.37 6.92 6.63
N ASP A 681 10.66 6.81 6.37
CA ASP A 681 11.66 7.69 6.95
C ASP A 681 11.71 9.08 6.26
N GLN A 682 10.97 9.21 5.17
CA GLN A 682 10.71 10.46 4.43
C GLN A 682 9.23 10.47 4.01
N PRO A 683 8.31 10.79 4.93
CA PRO A 683 6.88 10.85 4.60
C PRO A 683 6.64 11.93 3.52
N ARG A 684 5.69 11.65 2.63
CA ARG A 684 5.32 12.58 1.54
C ARG A 684 4.44 13.74 2.01
N PHE A 685 3.95 13.66 3.23
CA PHE A 685 3.24 14.74 3.90
C PHE A 685 4.05 15.18 5.13
N LEU A 686 4.23 16.46 5.29
CA LEU A 686 4.89 17.05 6.47
C LEU A 686 3.89 17.91 7.24
N PRO A 687 4.02 17.99 8.58
CA PRO A 687 3.23 18.90 9.38
C PRO A 687 3.36 20.36 8.87
N PRO A 688 2.33 21.22 9.02
CA PRO A 688 2.35 22.59 8.56
C PRO A 688 3.59 23.37 9.01
N TRP A 689 4.01 23.18 10.26
CA TRP A 689 5.20 23.82 10.83
C TRP A 689 6.53 23.30 10.28
N ARG A 690 6.53 22.21 9.50
CA ARG A 690 7.71 21.65 8.80
C ARG A 690 7.71 21.92 7.30
N GLN A 691 6.62 22.45 6.75
CA GLN A 691 6.47 22.78 5.33
C GLN A 691 7.08 24.20 5.08
N ARG A 692 8.31 24.45 5.51
CA ARG A 692 8.93 25.76 5.23
C ARG A 692 8.95 25.99 3.72
N LEU A 693 8.12 26.95 3.27
CA LEU A 693 8.10 27.52 1.93
C LEU A 693 9.42 28.23 1.62
#